data_023c69ab6653452508aead370550d86b
#
_entry.id   023c69ab6653452508aead370550d86b
#
_cell.length_a   1.000
_cell.length_b   1.000
_cell.length_c   1.000
_cell.angle_alpha   90.00
_cell.angle_beta   90.00
_cell.angle_gamma   90.00
#
_symmetry.space_group_name_H-M   'P 1'
#
loop_
_entity.id
_entity.type
_entity.pdbx_description
1 polymer ?
#
loop_
_entity_poly.entity_id
_entity_poly.type
_entity_poly.pdbx_seq_one_letter_code
_entity_poly.pdbx_strand_id
1 'polypeptide(L)'
;MKRRLSLSFLLLICTATAAITIELDIGSGKIGGVPVNNLHLRAESTDGSDWRISGDLPATRLAGSPLKNTRLDARLRRAHDTLTLENLHLRGTLGRTALHLHSDRLILADILRGALHLPPDSRLTLEAGKHRLHTTLAYADNTAAIDAELPLALLEPLLKAQQLGGEIRPKLTIRRDHTGYHASGSITLHDARYNSADSLQAAEHLRGSIQLDLHGSGDRWQGDIALLLNAGEILLTPYYYRHEGAPLTVRAHIDYRPDRLQIRDLNLDDAHASAHADLDWNRRTNRLTALTLHQLTGDADHLYRRYLKPYLGDGLFGDAALKGSLYLRGTYRDGHLIDLAAVFHHIHIEDQQDRYQLRDLDGQTGNNGTLSRLTLAGGRWHKLPIGAIRANYRWDAHGITLAKPLHIPILDGGITVHRLEPQREAYKISARIEPISLSQLGAALDTIRFPGTLGGTLPDIRLNRDGLQLQQPVNLHTFGGTIHIDHLHISRFFSDAPYAGFALRLRDLDLQPLTQAFGIGEIEGRIEGEATDVILTNWKPQHFRAALHTAHHNPGRRRISHEAVAYLARAGGGNVMLNQFIRVLNRFPYDRLGFTAHLENGVLTLDGIAPAKDGSDGYYLVKGRGVPHLDIIGHTHEIDWQELLNRLKSAGNSEGAQVESKLGR
;
A
#
# COMPACT_ATOMS: atom_id res chain seq x y z
N MET A 1 48.63 -29.47 27.53
CA MET A 1 48.78 -30.94 27.68
C MET A 1 47.45 -31.58 27.25
N LYS A 2 47.40 -32.16 26.07
CA LYS A 2 46.24 -32.90 25.55
C LYS A 2 46.28 -34.31 26.13
N ARG A 3 45.49 -34.62 27.16
CA ARG A 3 45.28 -36.02 27.53
C ARG A 3 44.07 -36.51 26.73
N ARG A 4 44.34 -37.29 25.69
CA ARG A 4 43.36 -38.20 25.08
C ARG A 4 43.09 -39.30 26.11
N LEU A 5 41.88 -39.34 26.69
CA LEU A 5 41.41 -40.55 27.37
C LEU A 5 41.04 -41.55 26.26
N SER A 6 41.94 -42.46 25.95
CA SER A 6 41.59 -43.70 25.26
C SER A 6 40.81 -44.55 26.27
N LEU A 7 39.56 -44.84 25.97
CA LEU A 7 38.75 -45.80 26.72
C LEU A 7 39.25 -47.20 26.37
N SER A 8 40.36 -47.63 27.01
CA SER A 8 40.77 -49.02 26.98
C SER A 8 39.96 -49.77 28.02
N PHE A 9 38.89 -50.44 27.59
CA PHE A 9 38.16 -51.35 28.44
C PHE A 9 39.04 -52.57 28.71
N LEU A 10 39.61 -52.69 29.90
CA LEU A 10 40.27 -53.87 30.40
C LEU A 10 39.21 -54.94 30.69
N LEU A 11 39.00 -55.90 29.79
CA LEU A 11 38.17 -57.05 30.00
C LEU A 11 38.91 -58.06 30.88
N LEU A 12 38.61 -58.04 32.17
CA LEU A 12 38.99 -59.17 33.06
C LEU A 12 37.92 -60.29 32.87
N ILE A 13 38.32 -61.38 32.23
CA ILE A 13 37.51 -62.58 32.18
C ILE A 13 37.68 -63.33 33.48
N CYS A 14 36.73 -63.20 34.40
CA CYS A 14 36.58 -64.09 35.55
C CYS A 14 35.39 -64.99 35.29
N THR A 15 35.60 -66.28 35.18
CA THR A 15 34.55 -67.31 35.23
C THR A 15 34.09 -67.51 36.67
N ALA A 16 33.14 -66.72 37.13
CA ALA A 16 32.39 -66.93 38.35
C ALA A 16 31.02 -66.27 38.19
N THR A 17 29.96 -66.95 38.65
CA THR A 17 28.58 -66.55 38.70
C THR A 17 28.32 -65.40 39.67
N ALA A 18 29.07 -64.31 39.61
CA ALA A 18 28.86 -63.11 40.40
C ALA A 18 28.39 -61.98 39.49
N ALA A 19 27.31 -61.30 39.83
CA ALA A 19 26.80 -60.13 39.14
C ALA A 19 27.94 -59.07 39.10
N ILE A 20 28.31 -58.58 37.90
CA ILE A 20 29.30 -57.54 37.69
C ILE A 20 28.55 -56.21 37.71
N THR A 21 28.90 -55.32 38.61
CA THR A 21 28.38 -53.98 38.64
C THR A 21 29.52 -52.97 38.37
N ILE A 22 29.35 -52.12 37.39
CA ILE A 22 30.27 -51.04 37.06
C ILE A 22 29.54 -49.70 37.30
N GLU A 23 30.10 -48.87 38.18
CA GLU A 23 29.62 -47.51 38.41
C GLU A 23 30.63 -46.52 37.84
N LEU A 24 30.14 -45.54 37.08
CA LEU A 24 30.94 -44.50 36.45
C LEU A 24 30.42 -43.13 36.87
N ASP A 25 31.21 -42.42 37.67
CA ASP A 25 30.95 -41.07 38.10
C ASP A 25 31.93 -40.09 37.44
N ILE A 26 31.39 -39.13 36.68
CA ILE A 26 32.19 -38.09 36.04
C ILE A 26 31.74 -36.73 36.56
N GLY A 27 32.53 -36.12 37.44
CA GLY A 27 32.23 -34.80 38.02
C GLY A 27 32.27 -33.69 36.95
N SER A 28 33.25 -33.70 36.05
CA SER A 28 33.29 -32.81 34.90
C SER A 28 34.21 -33.37 33.81
N GLY A 29 33.83 -33.27 32.54
CA GLY A 29 34.59 -33.81 31.41
C GLY A 29 34.02 -33.46 30.07
N LYS A 30 34.54 -34.07 29.01
CA LYS A 30 33.95 -33.97 27.64
C LYS A 30 33.88 -35.39 27.06
N ILE A 31 32.69 -35.76 26.61
CA ILE A 31 32.44 -37.00 25.88
C ILE A 31 32.07 -36.64 24.44
N GLY A 32 32.86 -37.08 23.44
CA GLY A 32 32.61 -36.75 22.04
C GLY A 32 32.63 -35.24 21.72
N GLY A 33 33.37 -34.44 22.56
CA GLY A 33 33.41 -32.99 22.41
C GLY A 33 32.33 -32.23 23.16
N VAL A 34 31.34 -32.92 23.71
CA VAL A 34 30.23 -32.33 24.51
C VAL A 34 30.71 -32.23 25.97
N PRO A 35 30.59 -31.05 26.63
CA PRO A 35 30.90 -30.92 28.04
C PRO A 35 29.86 -31.68 28.89
N VAL A 36 30.36 -32.50 29.80
CA VAL A 36 29.56 -33.34 30.69
C VAL A 36 29.94 -32.99 32.14
N ASN A 37 28.96 -32.64 32.96
CA ASN A 37 29.16 -32.35 34.39
C ASN A 37 28.20 -33.20 35.20
N ASN A 38 28.69 -33.91 36.23
CA ASN A 38 27.89 -34.74 37.09
C ASN A 38 27.17 -35.90 36.37
N LEU A 39 27.86 -36.66 35.56
CA LEU A 39 27.31 -37.87 34.90
C LEU A 39 27.45 -39.05 35.89
N HIS A 40 26.38 -39.72 36.20
CA HIS A 40 26.34 -40.94 36.97
C HIS A 40 25.73 -42.06 36.11
N LEU A 41 26.49 -43.13 35.85
CA LEU A 41 26.06 -44.31 35.12
C LEU A 41 26.33 -45.57 35.91
N ARG A 42 25.38 -46.49 35.93
CA ARG A 42 25.52 -47.81 36.50
C ARG A 42 25.19 -48.85 35.45
N ALA A 43 26.11 -49.80 35.31
CA ALA A 43 25.95 -50.95 34.41
C ALA A 43 26.05 -52.25 35.21
N GLU A 44 25.08 -53.13 35.08
CA GLU A 44 24.99 -54.42 35.74
C GLU A 44 24.89 -55.56 34.72
N SER A 45 25.66 -56.61 34.93
CA SER A 45 25.63 -57.84 34.12
C SER A 45 25.82 -59.07 34.94
N THR A 46 25.18 -60.17 34.56
CA THR A 46 25.33 -61.50 35.21
C THR A 46 26.24 -62.44 34.40
N ASP A 47 26.50 -62.13 33.10
CA ASP A 47 27.23 -63.00 32.20
C ASP A 47 28.29 -62.30 31.37
N GLY A 48 28.42 -60.95 31.54
CA GLY A 48 29.39 -60.13 30.78
C GLY A 48 28.98 -59.88 29.31
N SER A 49 27.89 -60.43 28.83
CA SER A 49 27.43 -60.27 27.44
C SER A 49 26.15 -59.39 27.35
N ASP A 50 25.37 -59.36 28.42
CA ASP A 50 24.11 -58.66 28.57
C ASP A 50 24.21 -57.72 29.78
N TRP A 51 24.10 -56.42 29.54
CA TRP A 51 24.27 -55.36 30.52
C TRP A 51 22.99 -54.49 30.66
N ARG A 52 22.51 -54.31 31.87
CA ARG A 52 21.51 -53.27 32.14
C ARG A 52 22.25 -51.97 32.50
N ILE A 53 22.01 -50.93 31.74
CA ILE A 53 22.59 -49.58 31.93
C ILE A 53 21.52 -48.67 32.47
N SER A 54 21.78 -47.96 33.59
CA SER A 54 20.91 -46.94 34.13
C SER A 54 21.79 -45.78 34.63
N GLY A 55 21.20 -44.56 34.60
CA GLY A 55 21.92 -43.42 35.18
C GLY A 55 21.27 -42.09 34.93
N ASP A 56 21.79 -41.09 35.64
CA ASP A 56 21.36 -39.70 35.52
C ASP A 56 22.36 -38.93 34.66
N LEU A 57 21.86 -38.34 33.60
CA LEU A 57 22.66 -37.50 32.71
C LEU A 57 22.64 -36.06 33.19
N PRO A 58 23.76 -35.34 33.09
CA PRO A 58 23.86 -33.98 33.55
C PRO A 58 22.96 -33.03 32.81
N ALA A 59 22.58 -31.92 33.48
CA ALA A 59 21.91 -30.84 32.80
C ALA A 59 22.74 -30.30 31.63
N THR A 60 22.18 -30.30 30.46
CA THR A 60 22.80 -29.81 29.21
C THR A 60 21.88 -28.81 28.52
N ARG A 61 22.31 -28.28 27.41
CA ARG A 61 21.44 -27.41 26.56
C ARG A 61 21.29 -28.04 25.18
N LEU A 62 20.04 -28.18 24.77
CA LEU A 62 19.68 -28.58 23.43
C LEU A 62 19.18 -27.33 22.69
N ALA A 63 19.88 -26.89 21.66
CA ALA A 63 19.59 -25.68 20.88
C ALA A 63 19.31 -24.42 21.75
N GLY A 64 20.10 -24.25 22.83
CA GLY A 64 19.97 -23.12 23.76
C GLY A 64 18.97 -23.31 24.90
N SER A 65 18.08 -24.30 24.82
CA SER A 65 17.10 -24.62 25.88
C SER A 65 17.68 -25.63 26.87
N PRO A 66 17.46 -25.43 28.18
CA PRO A 66 17.99 -26.33 29.20
C PRO A 66 17.26 -27.68 29.18
N LEU A 67 18.04 -28.75 29.01
CA LEU A 67 17.60 -30.15 29.20
C LEU A 67 18.02 -30.56 30.62
N LYS A 68 17.06 -30.91 31.49
CA LYS A 68 17.26 -31.21 32.90
C LYS A 68 16.63 -32.55 33.28
N ASN A 69 17.03 -33.08 34.43
CA ASN A 69 16.48 -34.29 35.01
C ASN A 69 16.47 -35.47 34.02
N THR A 70 17.58 -35.64 33.30
CA THR A 70 17.65 -36.61 32.21
C THR A 70 18.12 -37.95 32.78
N ARG A 71 17.27 -38.96 32.66
CA ARG A 71 17.55 -40.32 33.11
C ARG A 71 17.59 -41.29 31.93
N LEU A 72 18.62 -42.12 31.88
CA LEU A 72 18.86 -43.17 30.90
C LEU A 72 18.59 -44.54 31.53
N ASP A 73 17.83 -45.37 30.84
CA ASP A 73 17.67 -46.81 31.10
C ASP A 73 17.78 -47.56 29.78
N ALA A 74 18.61 -48.58 29.72
CA ALA A 74 18.80 -49.38 28.52
C ALA A 74 19.34 -50.78 28.85
N ARG A 75 19.14 -51.71 27.95
CA ARG A 75 19.80 -53.03 27.96
C ARG A 75 20.81 -53.07 26.81
N LEU A 76 22.07 -53.31 27.15
CA LEU A 76 23.15 -53.41 26.15
C LEU A 76 23.55 -54.85 26.00
N ARG A 77 23.44 -55.38 24.79
CA ARG A 77 23.90 -56.70 24.41
C ARG A 77 25.08 -56.57 23.47
N ARG A 78 26.09 -57.37 23.71
CA ARG A 78 27.22 -57.54 22.84
C ARG A 78 27.09 -58.81 22.01
N ALA A 79 27.19 -58.72 20.67
CA ALA A 79 27.26 -59.83 19.76
C ALA A 79 28.39 -59.57 18.76
N HIS A 80 29.54 -60.30 18.90
CA HIS A 80 30.75 -60.10 18.10
C HIS A 80 31.21 -58.61 18.10
N ASP A 81 31.16 -57.92 16.96
CA ASP A 81 31.57 -56.53 16.80
C ASP A 81 30.43 -55.50 16.93
N THR A 82 29.22 -55.96 17.21
CA THR A 82 28.04 -55.12 17.37
C THR A 82 27.60 -55.02 18.83
N LEU A 83 27.23 -53.81 19.24
CA LEU A 83 26.50 -53.59 20.48
C LEU A 83 25.04 -53.26 20.11
N THR A 84 24.13 -53.91 20.76
CA THR A 84 22.68 -53.66 20.58
C THR A 84 22.16 -53.04 21.86
N LEU A 85 21.60 -51.84 21.78
CA LEU A 85 20.79 -51.24 22.85
C LEU A 85 19.34 -51.69 22.67
N GLU A 86 18.82 -52.43 23.62
CA GLU A 86 17.42 -52.87 23.68
C GLU A 86 16.71 -52.07 24.77
N ASN A 87 15.42 -51.78 24.55
CA ASN A 87 14.58 -51.06 25.48
C ASN A 87 15.26 -49.76 25.99
N LEU A 88 15.84 -49.00 25.08
CA LEU A 88 16.39 -47.70 25.39
C LEU A 88 15.29 -46.72 25.78
N HIS A 89 15.38 -46.17 26.98
CA HIS A 89 14.53 -45.10 27.47
C HIS A 89 15.38 -43.95 27.99
N LEU A 90 15.21 -42.78 27.39
CA LEU A 90 15.80 -41.52 27.89
C LEU A 90 14.68 -40.57 28.24
N ARG A 91 14.54 -40.22 29.49
CA ARG A 91 13.51 -39.32 30.02
C ARG A 91 14.16 -38.04 30.53
N GLY A 92 13.54 -36.90 30.28
CA GLY A 92 14.05 -35.61 30.74
C GLY A 92 13.01 -34.48 30.55
N THR A 93 13.42 -33.24 30.82
CA THR A 93 12.59 -32.08 30.62
C THR A 93 13.34 -31.03 29.79
N LEU A 94 12.77 -30.58 28.69
CA LEU A 94 13.28 -29.47 27.86
C LEU A 94 12.41 -28.24 28.11
N GLY A 95 12.97 -27.27 28.85
CA GLY A 95 12.18 -26.14 29.31
C GLY A 95 11.05 -26.59 30.27
N ARG A 96 9.80 -26.53 29.81
CA ARG A 96 8.61 -26.99 30.54
C ARG A 96 8.02 -28.31 30.00
N THR A 97 8.59 -28.84 28.93
CA THR A 97 8.05 -30.00 28.23
C THR A 97 8.78 -31.27 28.70
N ALA A 98 8.03 -32.27 29.11
CA ALA A 98 8.58 -33.60 29.40
C ALA A 98 8.94 -34.28 28.10
N LEU A 99 10.17 -34.84 28.01
CA LEU A 99 10.67 -35.59 26.90
C LEU A 99 10.88 -37.05 27.31
N HIS A 100 10.49 -37.95 26.41
CA HIS A 100 10.77 -39.37 26.53
C HIS A 100 11.22 -39.90 25.16
N LEU A 101 12.51 -40.19 25.03
CA LEU A 101 13.05 -40.87 23.86
C LEU A 101 13.12 -42.37 24.16
N HIS A 102 12.55 -43.19 23.29
CA HIS A 102 12.67 -44.63 23.41
C HIS A 102 12.98 -45.30 22.07
N SER A 103 13.61 -46.46 22.17
CA SER A 103 13.87 -47.35 21.05
C SER A 103 13.80 -48.78 21.54
N ASP A 104 13.03 -49.62 20.87
CA ASP A 104 12.96 -51.05 21.20
C ASP A 104 14.30 -51.72 20.93
N ARG A 105 14.96 -51.31 19.85
CA ARG A 105 16.25 -51.84 19.45
C ARG A 105 17.04 -50.83 18.64
N LEU A 106 18.25 -50.54 19.10
CA LEU A 106 19.23 -49.68 18.42
C LEU A 106 20.54 -50.46 18.25
N ILE A 107 20.97 -50.68 17.01
CA ILE A 107 22.20 -51.39 16.73
C ILE A 107 23.35 -50.38 16.61
N LEU A 108 24.36 -50.55 17.41
CA LEU A 108 25.61 -49.75 17.37
C LEU A 108 26.72 -50.62 16.76
N ALA A 109 26.88 -50.56 15.47
CA ALA A 109 27.94 -51.30 14.79
C ALA A 109 29.29 -50.55 14.86
N ASP A 110 30.42 -51.30 14.77
CA ASP A 110 31.76 -50.80 14.68
C ASP A 110 32.24 -49.91 15.84
N ILE A 111 31.50 -49.75 16.92
CA ILE A 111 31.87 -48.92 18.05
C ILE A 111 33.15 -49.39 18.74
N LEU A 112 33.35 -50.69 18.74
CA LEU A 112 34.57 -51.32 19.32
C LEU A 112 35.82 -51.07 18.49
N ARG A 113 35.64 -50.71 17.19
CA ARG A 113 36.72 -50.30 16.29
C ARG A 113 36.96 -48.78 16.30
N GLY A 114 36.29 -48.06 17.20
CA GLY A 114 36.38 -46.62 17.31
C GLY A 114 35.55 -45.82 16.32
N ALA A 115 34.64 -46.48 15.57
CA ALA A 115 33.69 -45.88 14.68
C ALA A 115 32.27 -46.16 15.17
N LEU A 116 31.38 -45.19 15.16
CA LEU A 116 29.96 -45.36 15.43
C LEU A 116 29.24 -45.52 14.09
N HIS A 117 28.53 -46.63 13.95
CA HIS A 117 27.66 -46.86 12.82
C HIS A 117 26.24 -47.24 13.32
N LEU A 118 25.21 -46.53 12.86
CA LEU A 118 23.83 -46.79 13.08
C LEU A 118 23.23 -47.22 11.74
N PRO A 119 22.74 -48.48 11.60
CA PRO A 119 22.10 -48.92 10.37
C PRO A 119 20.85 -48.13 10.00
N PRO A 120 20.44 -48.10 8.70
CA PRO A 120 19.32 -47.29 8.23
C PRO A 120 17.97 -47.67 8.81
N ASP A 121 17.82 -48.83 9.41
CA ASP A 121 16.60 -49.33 10.09
C ASP A 121 16.54 -48.96 11.59
N SER A 122 17.51 -48.18 12.11
CA SER A 122 17.51 -47.70 13.49
C SER A 122 16.32 -46.74 13.70
N ARG A 123 15.37 -47.18 14.51
CA ARG A 123 14.14 -46.44 14.81
C ARG A 123 14.22 -45.80 16.19
N LEU A 124 13.90 -44.52 16.25
CA LEU A 124 13.77 -43.76 17.49
C LEU A 124 12.37 -43.17 17.59
N THR A 125 11.75 -43.27 18.76
CA THR A 125 10.50 -42.57 19.06
C THR A 125 10.76 -41.57 20.14
N LEU A 126 10.41 -40.31 19.88
CA LEU A 126 10.48 -39.23 20.84
C LEU A 126 9.05 -38.80 21.21
N GLU A 127 8.74 -38.89 22.49
CA GLU A 127 7.50 -38.36 23.06
C GLU A 127 7.80 -37.04 23.78
N ALA A 128 7.08 -36.00 23.46
CA ALA A 128 7.20 -34.69 24.08
C ALA A 128 5.82 -34.14 24.42
N GLY A 129 5.46 -34.18 25.70
CA GLY A 129 4.11 -33.87 26.15
C GLY A 129 3.07 -34.80 25.50
N LYS A 130 2.16 -34.25 24.70
CA LYS A 130 1.13 -35.01 23.96
C LYS A 130 1.56 -35.41 22.55
N HIS A 131 2.74 -35.03 22.11
CA HIS A 131 3.24 -35.27 20.77
C HIS A 131 4.18 -36.48 20.71
N ARG A 132 4.06 -37.26 19.67
CA ARG A 132 4.91 -38.42 19.41
C ARG A 132 5.58 -38.26 18.05
N LEU A 133 6.90 -38.36 18.01
CA LEU A 133 7.75 -38.32 16.82
C LEU A 133 8.30 -39.72 16.55
N HIS A 134 8.14 -40.18 15.32
CA HIS A 134 8.85 -41.34 14.82
C HIS A 134 9.94 -40.88 13.84
N THR A 135 11.14 -41.37 14.04
CA THR A 135 12.27 -41.07 13.15
C THR A 135 13.09 -42.34 12.87
N THR A 136 13.57 -42.43 11.67
CA THR A 136 14.68 -43.34 11.33
C THR A 136 15.96 -42.53 11.30
N LEU A 137 17.00 -43.03 11.91
CA LEU A 137 18.30 -42.42 11.98
C LEU A 137 19.37 -43.39 11.53
N ALA A 138 20.07 -43.07 10.47
CA ALA A 138 21.30 -43.74 10.06
C ALA A 138 22.51 -42.86 10.34
N TYR A 139 23.58 -43.46 10.76
CA TYR A 139 24.87 -42.75 10.95
C TYR A 139 26.01 -43.63 10.54
N ALA A 140 26.84 -43.18 9.60
CA ALA A 140 28.06 -43.80 9.18
C ALA A 140 29.06 -42.75 8.62
N ASP A 141 30.33 -42.95 8.79
CA ASP A 141 31.39 -42.12 8.19
C ASP A 141 31.12 -40.58 8.35
N ASN A 142 30.81 -40.15 9.57
CA ASN A 142 30.47 -38.78 9.89
C ASN A 142 29.20 -38.24 9.14
N THR A 143 28.39 -39.11 8.60
CA THR A 143 27.17 -38.77 7.88
C THR A 143 25.94 -39.27 8.65
N ALA A 144 25.02 -38.39 8.98
CA ALA A 144 23.72 -38.72 9.56
C ALA A 144 22.62 -38.55 8.51
N ALA A 145 21.78 -39.55 8.34
CA ALA A 145 20.55 -39.46 7.55
C ALA A 145 19.34 -39.49 8.51
N ILE A 146 18.43 -38.57 8.30
CA ILE A 146 17.23 -38.35 9.12
C ILE A 146 16.01 -38.42 8.22
N ASP A 147 15.07 -39.31 8.53
CA ASP A 147 13.72 -39.32 7.96
C ASP A 147 12.73 -39.33 9.12
N ALA A 148 11.96 -38.27 9.25
CA ALA A 148 11.14 -38.06 10.43
C ALA A 148 9.77 -37.43 10.10
N GLU A 149 8.78 -37.71 10.95
CA GLU A 149 7.52 -36.97 10.99
C GLU A 149 7.51 -36.15 12.26
N LEU A 150 7.61 -34.82 12.15
CA LEU A 150 7.82 -33.92 13.26
C LEU A 150 6.66 -32.93 13.41
N PRO A 151 5.86 -33.01 14.47
CA PRO A 151 4.93 -31.94 14.84
C PRO A 151 5.66 -30.62 15.14
N LEU A 152 5.33 -29.56 14.42
CA LEU A 152 5.99 -28.25 14.57
C LEU A 152 5.90 -27.68 15.99
N ALA A 153 4.85 -28.00 16.73
CA ALA A 153 4.71 -27.60 18.13
C ALA A 153 5.89 -28.01 19.03
N LEU A 154 6.63 -29.08 18.67
CA LEU A 154 7.84 -29.48 19.39
C LEU A 154 9.00 -28.50 19.22
N LEU A 155 8.97 -27.67 18.18
CA LEU A 155 10.00 -26.68 17.89
C LEU A 155 9.70 -25.30 18.50
N GLU A 156 8.54 -25.08 19.14
CA GLU A 156 8.19 -23.79 19.77
C GLU A 156 9.29 -23.25 20.69
N PRO A 157 9.90 -24.06 21.60
CA PRO A 157 10.94 -23.56 22.48
C PRO A 157 12.20 -23.12 21.74
N LEU A 158 12.45 -23.66 20.55
CA LEU A 158 13.64 -23.40 19.75
C LEU A 158 13.48 -22.20 18.84
N LEU A 159 12.28 -21.97 18.27
CA LEU A 159 12.00 -20.94 17.28
C LEU A 159 11.48 -19.64 17.90
N LYS A 160 11.28 -19.60 19.23
CA LYS A 160 10.72 -18.45 19.96
C LYS A 160 9.41 -17.97 19.35
N ALA A 161 8.64 -18.86 18.76
CA ALA A 161 7.33 -18.59 18.19
C ALA A 161 6.29 -18.47 19.31
N GLN A 162 5.24 -17.68 19.07
CA GLN A 162 4.08 -17.63 19.97
C GLN A 162 3.22 -18.87 19.77
N GLN A 163 3.12 -19.34 18.53
CA GLN A 163 2.35 -20.53 18.17
C GLN A 163 2.98 -21.22 16.97
N LEU A 164 3.13 -22.54 17.07
CA LEU A 164 3.50 -23.42 15.98
C LEU A 164 2.47 -24.54 15.87
N GLY A 165 2.10 -24.93 14.66
CA GLY A 165 1.15 -26.01 14.41
C GLY A 165 1.43 -26.72 13.10
N GLY A 166 0.74 -27.86 12.90
CA GLY A 166 0.96 -28.70 11.74
C GLY A 166 2.17 -29.63 11.91
N GLU A 167 2.61 -30.19 10.80
CA GLU A 167 3.63 -31.22 10.74
C GLU A 167 4.64 -30.93 9.64
N ILE A 168 5.91 -31.27 9.88
CA ILE A 168 6.94 -31.30 8.85
C ILE A 168 7.52 -32.70 8.72
N ARG A 169 7.95 -33.05 7.50
CA ARG A 169 8.63 -34.32 7.19
C ARG A 169 10.01 -34.01 6.61
N PRO A 170 11.03 -33.87 7.47
CA PRO A 170 12.40 -33.72 7.01
C PRO A 170 12.96 -35.05 6.51
N LYS A 171 13.55 -35.03 5.32
CA LYS A 171 14.41 -36.05 4.73
C LYS A 171 15.76 -35.43 4.49
N LEU A 172 16.66 -35.49 5.48
CA LEU A 172 17.92 -34.75 5.49
C LEU A 172 19.12 -35.68 5.62
N THR A 173 20.18 -35.33 4.93
CA THR A 173 21.52 -35.90 5.11
C THR A 173 22.43 -34.82 5.66
N ILE A 174 23.05 -35.06 6.81
CA ILE A 174 23.96 -34.13 7.46
C ILE A 174 25.32 -34.81 7.53
N ARG A 175 26.29 -34.30 6.79
CA ARG A 175 27.69 -34.77 6.81
C ARG A 175 28.56 -33.77 7.55
N ARG A 176 29.40 -34.30 8.44
CA ARG A 176 30.45 -33.52 9.12
C ARG A 176 31.78 -33.75 8.46
N ASP A 177 32.48 -32.69 8.10
CA ASP A 177 33.85 -32.71 7.65
C ASP A 177 34.77 -31.86 8.55
N HIS A 178 36.02 -31.63 8.11
CA HIS A 178 37.00 -30.82 8.85
C HIS A 178 36.69 -29.31 8.80
N THR A 179 35.82 -28.85 7.91
CA THR A 179 35.42 -27.43 7.72
C THR A 179 34.11 -27.09 8.43
N GLY A 180 33.24 -28.08 8.68
CA GLY A 180 31.96 -27.87 9.32
C GLY A 180 30.95 -28.97 9.02
N TYR A 181 29.75 -28.54 8.68
CA TYR A 181 28.62 -29.41 8.37
C TYR A 181 28.07 -29.11 6.97
N HIS A 182 27.71 -30.15 6.26
CA HIS A 182 26.93 -30.07 5.03
C HIS A 182 25.58 -30.73 5.26
N ALA A 183 24.50 -29.97 5.12
CA ALA A 183 23.12 -30.42 5.28
C ALA A 183 22.40 -30.34 3.94
N SER A 184 21.92 -31.44 3.43
CA SER A 184 21.20 -31.52 2.15
C SER A 184 19.94 -32.38 2.26
N GLY A 185 18.93 -32.09 1.44
CA GLY A 185 17.69 -32.87 1.40
C GLY A 185 16.44 -32.02 1.27
N SER A 186 15.33 -32.54 1.76
CA SER A 186 14.02 -31.90 1.65
C SER A 186 13.26 -31.90 2.97
N ILE A 187 12.40 -30.88 3.14
CA ILE A 187 11.45 -30.77 4.24
C ILE A 187 10.07 -30.56 3.61
N THR A 188 9.16 -31.53 3.80
CA THR A 188 7.76 -31.39 3.35
C THR A 188 6.94 -30.72 4.45
N LEU A 189 6.07 -29.78 4.07
CA LEU A 189 5.19 -29.06 4.96
C LEU A 189 3.76 -29.61 4.86
N HIS A 190 3.15 -29.94 5.99
CA HIS A 190 1.77 -30.39 6.08
C HIS A 190 1.00 -29.51 7.07
N ASP A 191 0.11 -28.67 6.53
CA ASP A 191 -0.71 -27.74 7.33
C ASP A 191 0.12 -26.92 8.33
N ALA A 192 1.33 -26.52 7.90
CA ALA A 192 2.26 -25.82 8.78
C ALA A 192 1.73 -24.42 9.12
N ARG A 193 1.83 -24.06 10.40
CA ARG A 193 1.36 -22.79 10.97
C ARG A 193 2.46 -22.18 11.83
N TYR A 194 2.59 -20.89 11.71
CA TYR A 194 3.56 -20.11 12.47
C TYR A 194 2.96 -18.75 12.84
N ASN A 195 3.19 -18.29 14.06
CA ASN A 195 2.90 -16.94 14.48
C ASN A 195 4.07 -16.42 15.33
N SER A 196 4.64 -15.27 14.93
CA SER A 196 5.69 -14.61 15.72
C SER A 196 5.14 -14.00 17.00
N ALA A 197 6.00 -13.80 17.99
CA ALA A 197 5.60 -13.25 19.28
C ALA A 197 5.01 -11.83 19.22
N ASP A 198 5.39 -11.06 18.19
CA ASP A 198 4.89 -9.71 17.91
C ASP A 198 3.71 -9.69 16.94
N SER A 199 3.28 -10.85 16.44
CA SER A 199 2.21 -11.03 15.45
C SER A 199 2.44 -10.27 14.12
N LEU A 200 3.65 -9.82 13.83
CA LEU A 200 4.00 -9.15 12.58
C LEU A 200 4.33 -10.15 11.46
N GLN A 201 4.58 -11.40 11.82
CA GLN A 201 4.85 -12.49 10.90
C GLN A 201 3.95 -13.67 11.25
N ALA A 202 3.20 -14.15 10.29
CA ALA A 202 2.34 -15.31 10.45
C ALA A 202 2.32 -16.17 9.18
N ALA A 203 2.05 -17.44 9.35
CA ALA A 203 1.82 -18.36 8.25
C ALA A 203 0.74 -19.36 8.66
N GLU A 204 -0.19 -19.63 7.76
CA GLU A 204 -1.29 -20.56 8.01
C GLU A 204 -1.50 -21.54 6.86
N HIS A 205 -1.81 -22.78 7.22
CA HIS A 205 -2.16 -23.85 6.30
C HIS A 205 -1.13 -24.11 5.19
N LEU A 206 0.17 -23.86 5.47
CA LEU A 206 1.22 -24.04 4.49
C LEU A 206 1.35 -25.52 4.10
N ARG A 207 1.29 -25.79 2.80
CA ARG A 207 1.56 -27.09 2.19
C ARG A 207 2.55 -26.93 1.05
N GLY A 208 3.60 -27.74 1.08
CA GLY A 208 4.64 -27.62 0.07
C GLY A 208 5.91 -28.35 0.46
N SER A 209 7.03 -27.96 -0.11
CA SER A 209 8.34 -28.52 0.21
C SER A 209 9.44 -27.48 0.16
N ILE A 210 10.42 -27.66 1.02
CA ILE A 210 11.68 -26.90 1.03
C ILE A 210 12.79 -27.89 0.68
N GLN A 211 13.54 -27.62 -0.36
CA GLN A 211 14.80 -28.27 -0.65
C GLN A 211 15.94 -27.42 -0.14
N LEU A 212 16.97 -28.01 0.41
CA LEU A 212 18.14 -27.29 0.90
C LEU A 212 19.42 -28.05 0.60
N ASP A 213 20.48 -27.28 0.34
CA ASP A 213 21.86 -27.74 0.24
C ASP A 213 22.74 -26.65 0.90
N LEU A 214 23.04 -26.86 2.18
CA LEU A 214 23.64 -25.84 3.03
C LEU A 214 24.95 -26.35 3.62
N HIS A 215 25.98 -25.50 3.58
CA HIS A 215 27.26 -25.71 4.24
C HIS A 215 27.42 -24.69 5.37
N GLY A 216 27.94 -25.11 6.51
CA GLY A 216 28.11 -24.16 7.60
C GLY A 216 28.89 -24.69 8.79
N SER A 217 29.25 -23.77 9.67
CA SER A 217 29.93 -24.06 10.93
C SER A 217 29.50 -23.06 11.99
N GLY A 218 29.05 -23.56 13.15
CA GLY A 218 28.51 -22.71 14.20
C GLY A 218 27.29 -21.92 13.74
N ASP A 219 27.41 -20.59 13.78
CA ASP A 219 26.29 -19.67 13.46
C ASP A 219 26.32 -19.16 12.00
N ARG A 220 27.17 -19.74 11.14
CA ARG A 220 27.32 -19.33 9.74
C ARG A 220 26.91 -20.47 8.82
N TRP A 221 25.99 -20.16 7.89
CA TRP A 221 25.47 -21.11 6.92
C TRP A 221 25.34 -20.43 5.56
N GLN A 222 25.71 -21.16 4.52
CA GLN A 222 25.56 -20.72 3.13
C GLN A 222 25.12 -21.87 2.24
N GLY A 223 24.44 -21.58 1.15
CA GLY A 223 24.04 -22.57 0.15
C GLY A 223 22.69 -22.26 -0.46
N ASP A 224 22.14 -23.25 -1.11
CA ASP A 224 20.94 -23.11 -1.93
C ASP A 224 19.69 -23.60 -1.20
N ILE A 225 18.62 -22.83 -1.39
CA ILE A 225 17.29 -23.20 -0.94
C ILE A 225 16.29 -23.11 -2.10
N ALA A 226 15.35 -24.04 -2.14
CA ALA A 226 14.22 -23.98 -3.04
C ALA A 226 12.94 -24.28 -2.26
N LEU A 227 11.97 -23.37 -2.33
CA LEU A 227 10.64 -23.51 -1.76
C LEU A 227 9.63 -23.74 -2.89
N LEU A 228 8.80 -24.75 -2.73
CA LEU A 228 7.59 -24.97 -3.52
C LEU A 228 6.40 -24.89 -2.56
N LEU A 229 5.51 -23.94 -2.73
CA LEU A 229 4.33 -23.76 -1.92
C LEU A 229 3.07 -24.00 -2.75
N ASN A 230 2.28 -25.01 -2.36
CA ASN A 230 1.08 -25.45 -3.07
C ASN A 230 -0.21 -24.99 -2.40
N ALA A 231 -0.16 -24.50 -1.16
CA ALA A 231 -1.29 -23.95 -0.43
C ALA A 231 -0.81 -23.14 0.77
N GLY A 232 -1.68 -22.25 1.27
CA GLY A 232 -1.52 -21.52 2.51
C GLY A 232 -1.40 -20.01 2.32
N GLU A 233 -1.19 -19.33 3.44
CA GLU A 233 -1.14 -17.90 3.56
C GLU A 233 0.10 -17.50 4.36
N ILE A 234 0.73 -16.38 3.99
CA ILE A 234 1.92 -15.83 4.68
C ILE A 234 1.72 -14.33 4.88
N LEU A 235 1.83 -13.88 6.12
CA LEU A 235 1.89 -12.48 6.48
C LEU A 235 3.33 -12.12 6.88
N LEU A 236 3.92 -11.17 6.18
CA LEU A 236 5.19 -10.51 6.51
C LEU A 236 4.92 -9.01 6.50
N THR A 237 4.37 -8.49 7.58
CA THR A 237 3.85 -7.11 7.63
C THR A 237 4.80 -6.10 6.98
N PRO A 238 4.32 -5.29 5.99
CA PRO A 238 2.92 -5.12 5.57
C PRO A 238 2.47 -6.07 4.43
N TYR A 239 3.26 -7.03 4.02
CA TYR A 239 2.97 -7.93 2.91
C TYR A 239 2.13 -9.12 3.33
N TYR A 240 1.12 -9.42 2.53
CA TYR A 240 0.28 -10.59 2.69
C TYR A 240 0.26 -11.40 1.41
N TYR A 241 0.64 -12.67 1.51
CA TYR A 241 0.57 -13.65 0.45
C TYR A 241 -0.56 -14.64 0.74
N ARG A 242 -1.40 -14.89 -0.23
CA ARG A 242 -2.38 -15.98 -0.25
C ARG A 242 -2.19 -16.80 -1.52
N HIS A 243 -2.18 -18.11 -1.39
CA HIS A 243 -2.07 -19.00 -2.53
C HIS A 243 -3.34 -18.94 -3.40
N GLU A 244 -3.17 -18.74 -4.71
CA GLU A 244 -4.26 -18.60 -5.69
C GLU A 244 -4.12 -19.59 -6.86
N GLY A 245 -4.10 -20.90 -6.52
CA GLY A 245 -4.22 -21.97 -7.51
C GLY A 245 -2.91 -22.47 -8.12
N ALA A 246 -1.99 -21.61 -8.55
CA ALA A 246 -0.68 -22.05 -9.06
C ALA A 246 0.39 -22.06 -7.96
N PRO A 247 1.34 -23.00 -8.00
CA PRO A 247 2.39 -23.08 -7.01
C PRO A 247 3.28 -21.83 -7.00
N LEU A 248 3.60 -21.33 -5.79
CA LEU A 248 4.68 -20.36 -5.62
C LEU A 248 6.01 -21.11 -5.56
N THR A 249 6.93 -20.77 -6.44
CA THR A 249 8.30 -21.27 -6.39
C THR A 249 9.26 -20.15 -6.00
N VAL A 250 10.16 -20.46 -5.09
CA VAL A 250 11.25 -19.55 -4.70
C VAL A 250 12.55 -20.35 -4.70
N ARG A 251 13.57 -19.83 -5.38
CA ARG A 251 14.94 -20.38 -5.36
C ARG A 251 15.90 -19.26 -5.02
N ALA A 252 16.86 -19.54 -4.17
CA ALA A 252 17.86 -18.54 -3.78
C ALA A 252 19.11 -19.18 -3.23
N HIS A 253 20.22 -18.49 -3.39
CA HIS A 253 21.45 -18.73 -2.63
C HIS A 253 21.47 -17.85 -1.40
N ILE A 254 21.68 -18.42 -0.21
CA ILE A 254 21.71 -17.68 1.06
C ILE A 254 23.12 -17.70 1.69
N ASP A 255 23.53 -16.58 2.27
CA ASP A 255 24.65 -16.48 3.24
C ASP A 255 24.06 -15.92 4.54
N TYR A 256 23.91 -16.80 5.52
CA TYR A 256 23.37 -16.49 6.83
C TYR A 256 24.47 -16.32 7.86
N ARG A 257 24.41 -15.19 8.58
CA ARG A 257 25.25 -14.88 9.75
C ARG A 257 24.39 -14.32 10.88
N PRO A 258 24.84 -14.29 12.13
CA PRO A 258 24.06 -13.79 13.26
C PRO A 258 23.55 -12.36 13.07
N ASP A 259 24.29 -11.51 12.38
CA ASP A 259 24.01 -10.10 12.17
C ASP A 259 23.46 -9.76 10.78
N ARG A 260 23.61 -10.67 9.80
CA ARG A 260 23.29 -10.40 8.39
C ARG A 260 22.73 -11.64 7.70
N LEU A 261 21.74 -11.42 6.83
CA LEU A 261 21.29 -12.39 5.85
C LEU A 261 21.46 -11.79 4.46
N GLN A 262 22.21 -12.46 3.60
CA GLN A 262 22.31 -12.15 2.18
C GLN A 262 21.56 -13.21 1.40
N ILE A 263 20.77 -12.75 0.46
CA ILE A 263 20.06 -13.61 -0.49
C ILE A 263 20.52 -13.18 -1.87
N ARG A 264 21.02 -14.13 -2.66
CA ARG A 264 21.50 -13.93 -4.03
C ARG A 264 20.72 -14.82 -4.97
N ASP A 265 20.62 -14.37 -6.22
CA ASP A 265 19.91 -15.10 -7.27
C ASP A 265 18.51 -15.55 -6.83
N LEU A 266 17.82 -14.69 -6.05
CA LEU A 266 16.45 -14.94 -5.67
C LEU A 266 15.59 -14.96 -6.93
N ASN A 267 15.07 -16.13 -7.27
CA ASN A 267 14.08 -16.31 -8.32
C ASN A 267 12.76 -16.69 -7.67
N LEU A 268 11.76 -15.84 -7.83
CA LEU A 268 10.41 -16.05 -7.38
C LEU A 268 9.51 -16.16 -8.60
N ASP A 269 8.64 -17.13 -8.63
CA ASP A 269 7.63 -17.32 -9.66
C ASP A 269 6.31 -17.74 -9.01
N ASP A 270 5.27 -16.97 -9.26
CA ASP A 270 3.87 -17.32 -9.02
C ASP A 270 3.11 -17.13 -10.34
N ALA A 271 2.00 -17.76 -10.56
CA ALA A 271 1.29 -17.76 -11.86
C ALA A 271 1.12 -16.38 -12.52
N HIS A 272 1.24 -15.30 -11.79
CA HIS A 272 0.91 -13.92 -12.20
C HIS A 272 2.12 -12.98 -12.20
N ALA A 273 3.21 -13.38 -11.54
CA ALA A 273 4.41 -12.55 -11.43
C ALA A 273 5.67 -13.40 -11.31
N SER A 274 6.76 -12.92 -11.89
CA SER A 274 8.11 -13.46 -11.68
C SER A 274 9.07 -12.35 -11.27
N ALA A 275 9.99 -12.68 -10.36
CA ALA A 275 11.00 -11.75 -9.87
C ALA A 275 12.37 -12.40 -9.82
N HIS A 276 13.41 -11.61 -10.18
CA HIS A 276 14.82 -11.94 -9.97
C HIS A 276 15.49 -10.81 -9.20
N ALA A 277 16.07 -11.12 -8.05
CA ALA A 277 16.59 -10.09 -7.14
C ALA A 277 17.75 -10.59 -6.27
N ASP A 278 18.52 -9.62 -5.76
CA ASP A 278 19.47 -9.80 -4.65
C ASP A 278 19.06 -8.90 -3.49
N LEU A 279 19.21 -9.40 -2.25
CA LEU A 279 18.92 -8.57 -1.08
C LEU A 279 19.89 -8.82 0.07
N ASP A 280 20.11 -7.76 0.84
CA ASP A 280 20.88 -7.75 2.06
C ASP A 280 20.00 -7.29 3.23
N TRP A 281 19.91 -8.13 4.25
CA TRP A 281 19.10 -7.87 5.44
C TRP A 281 19.97 -7.77 6.68
N ASN A 282 19.88 -6.66 7.40
CA ASN A 282 20.52 -6.52 8.69
C ASN A 282 19.63 -7.12 9.78
N ARG A 283 20.06 -8.22 10.38
CA ARG A 283 19.29 -8.97 11.36
C ARG A 283 19.24 -8.31 12.74
N ARG A 284 20.25 -7.47 13.09
CA ARG A 284 20.28 -6.74 14.36
C ARG A 284 19.25 -5.62 14.39
N THR A 285 19.12 -4.88 13.28
CA THR A 285 18.18 -3.76 13.16
C THR A 285 16.85 -4.16 12.53
N ASN A 286 16.74 -5.40 12.06
CA ASN A 286 15.60 -5.95 11.33
C ASN A 286 15.21 -5.09 10.11
N ARG A 287 16.21 -4.66 9.30
CA ARG A 287 16.01 -3.76 8.17
C ARG A 287 16.68 -4.28 6.89
N LEU A 288 16.01 -4.04 5.78
CA LEU A 288 16.58 -4.19 4.44
C LEU A 288 17.61 -3.09 4.23
N THR A 289 18.86 -3.48 3.97
CA THR A 289 19.96 -2.54 3.70
C THR A 289 20.24 -2.37 2.21
N ALA A 290 20.04 -3.41 1.41
CA ALA A 290 20.14 -3.32 -0.04
C ALA A 290 19.16 -4.27 -0.71
N LEU A 291 18.59 -3.84 -1.84
CA LEU A 291 17.81 -4.64 -2.77
C LEU A 291 18.24 -4.26 -4.19
N THR A 292 18.67 -5.23 -4.96
CA THR A 292 18.83 -5.09 -6.40
C THR A 292 17.77 -5.96 -7.07
N LEU A 293 16.75 -5.33 -7.61
CA LEU A 293 15.71 -5.97 -8.40
C LEU A 293 16.18 -5.98 -9.85
N HIS A 294 16.69 -7.12 -10.31
CA HIS A 294 17.14 -7.28 -11.69
C HIS A 294 15.96 -7.28 -12.65
N GLN A 295 14.87 -7.93 -12.23
CA GLN A 295 13.64 -8.03 -12.99
C GLN A 295 12.46 -8.33 -12.05
N LEU A 296 11.36 -7.65 -12.27
CA LEU A 296 10.02 -8.01 -11.81
C LEU A 296 9.09 -7.83 -12.99
N THR A 297 8.37 -8.85 -13.37
CA THR A 297 7.36 -8.79 -14.42
C THR A 297 6.10 -9.51 -13.97
N GLY A 298 4.96 -9.02 -14.40
CA GLY A 298 3.71 -9.66 -14.04
C GLY A 298 2.48 -8.84 -14.42
N ASP A 299 1.33 -9.40 -14.07
CA ASP A 299 0.04 -8.73 -14.15
C ASP A 299 -0.01 -7.51 -13.23
N ALA A 300 -0.47 -6.39 -13.77
CA ALA A 300 -0.44 -5.11 -13.06
C ALA A 300 -1.33 -5.11 -11.81
N ASP A 301 -2.52 -5.75 -11.87
CA ASP A 301 -3.43 -5.82 -10.73
C ASP A 301 -2.86 -6.69 -9.61
N HIS A 302 -2.28 -7.83 -9.98
CA HIS A 302 -1.63 -8.73 -9.05
C HIS A 302 -0.47 -8.04 -8.31
N LEU A 303 0.45 -7.40 -9.07
CA LEU A 303 1.57 -6.66 -8.51
C LEU A 303 1.13 -5.49 -7.64
N TYR A 304 0.10 -4.74 -8.08
CA TYR A 304 -0.46 -3.64 -7.33
C TYR A 304 -1.05 -4.11 -6.00
N ARG A 305 -1.97 -5.06 -6.01
CA ARG A 305 -2.68 -5.51 -4.79
C ARG A 305 -1.74 -6.13 -3.78
N ARG A 306 -0.75 -6.89 -4.25
CA ARG A 306 0.15 -7.65 -3.38
C ARG A 306 1.30 -6.82 -2.83
N TYR A 307 1.89 -5.95 -3.67
CA TYR A 307 3.15 -5.28 -3.32
C TYR A 307 3.04 -3.76 -3.16
N LEU A 308 2.11 -3.08 -3.83
CA LEU A 308 2.00 -1.63 -3.82
C LEU A 308 0.89 -1.10 -2.92
N LYS A 309 -0.30 -1.70 -2.96
CA LYS A 309 -1.48 -1.27 -2.19
C LYS A 309 -1.20 -1.07 -0.70
N PRO A 310 -0.43 -1.94 0.01
CA PRO A 310 -0.12 -1.75 1.42
C PRO A 310 0.62 -0.45 1.76
N TYR A 311 1.30 0.16 0.78
CA TYR A 311 2.04 1.42 0.96
C TYR A 311 1.27 2.65 0.50
N LEU A 312 0.24 2.49 -0.34
CA LEU A 312 -0.52 3.61 -0.91
C LEU A 312 -1.62 4.11 0.03
N GLY A 313 -1.99 3.31 1.04
CA GLY A 313 -2.99 3.66 2.04
C GLY A 313 -4.31 4.09 1.43
N ASP A 314 -4.97 5.09 2.05
CA ASP A 314 -6.23 5.65 1.59
C ASP A 314 -6.04 6.78 0.54
N GLY A 315 -4.87 6.86 -0.08
CA GLY A 315 -4.57 7.86 -1.10
C GLY A 315 -5.33 7.65 -2.40
N LEU A 316 -5.07 8.52 -3.38
CA LEU A 316 -5.73 8.49 -4.70
C LEU A 316 -5.64 7.11 -5.37
N PHE A 317 -4.53 6.42 -5.22
CA PHE A 317 -4.28 5.09 -5.80
C PHE A 317 -4.44 3.95 -4.78
N GLY A 318 -5.01 4.20 -3.61
CA GLY A 318 -5.16 3.20 -2.55
C GLY A 318 -6.21 2.13 -2.84
N ASP A 319 -7.20 2.45 -3.70
CA ASP A 319 -8.30 1.55 -4.03
C ASP A 319 -8.58 1.54 -5.53
N ALA A 320 -7.62 1.05 -6.30
CA ALA A 320 -7.70 0.95 -7.75
C ALA A 320 -7.78 -0.50 -8.22
N ALA A 321 -8.45 -0.72 -9.35
CA ALA A 321 -8.38 -1.94 -10.13
C ALA A 321 -7.50 -1.70 -11.36
N LEU A 322 -6.55 -2.58 -11.59
CA LEU A 322 -5.62 -2.47 -12.71
C LEU A 322 -5.82 -3.60 -13.71
N LYS A 323 -5.45 -3.35 -14.97
CA LYS A 323 -5.28 -4.38 -16.02
C LYS A 323 -4.02 -4.06 -16.79
N GLY A 324 -3.46 -5.05 -17.48
CA GLY A 324 -2.23 -4.89 -18.26
C GLY A 324 -1.04 -5.54 -17.59
N SER A 325 0.16 -5.27 -18.07
CA SER A 325 1.39 -5.85 -17.53
C SER A 325 2.44 -4.79 -17.21
N LEU A 326 3.24 -5.09 -16.21
CA LEU A 326 4.27 -4.21 -15.69
C LEU A 326 5.62 -4.94 -15.65
N TYR A 327 6.65 -4.26 -16.11
CA TYR A 327 8.05 -4.66 -15.91
C TYR A 327 8.75 -3.60 -15.05
N LEU A 328 9.47 -4.06 -14.02
CA LEU A 328 10.25 -3.20 -13.12
C LEU A 328 11.66 -3.75 -12.94
N ARG A 329 12.63 -2.87 -12.83
CA ARG A 329 13.96 -3.13 -12.29
C ARG A 329 14.39 -1.95 -11.43
N GLY A 330 15.28 -2.19 -10.47
CA GLY A 330 15.77 -1.08 -9.64
C GLY A 330 16.71 -1.48 -8.54
N THR A 331 17.32 -0.49 -7.93
CA THR A 331 18.27 -0.65 -6.83
C THR A 331 17.89 0.27 -5.68
N TYR A 332 17.75 -0.31 -4.51
CA TYR A 332 17.52 0.39 -3.25
C TYR A 332 18.71 0.14 -2.33
N ARG A 333 19.19 1.16 -1.63
CA ARG A 333 20.29 1.06 -0.66
C ARG A 333 20.10 2.06 0.47
N ASP A 334 20.22 1.59 1.71
CA ASP A 334 20.22 2.39 2.94
C ASP A 334 19.12 3.47 3.00
N GLY A 335 17.89 3.11 2.64
CA GLY A 335 16.74 4.02 2.67
C GLY A 335 16.50 4.80 1.39
N HIS A 336 17.37 4.68 0.39
CA HIS A 336 17.31 5.47 -0.86
C HIS A 336 17.09 4.59 -2.08
N LEU A 337 16.21 5.03 -2.97
CA LEU A 337 16.05 4.47 -4.31
C LEU A 337 17.14 5.05 -5.21
N ILE A 338 18.10 4.22 -5.60
CA ILE A 338 19.27 4.63 -6.40
C ILE A 338 18.93 4.63 -7.88
N ASP A 339 18.31 3.55 -8.35
CA ASP A 339 17.91 3.36 -9.75
C ASP A 339 16.54 2.71 -9.80
N LEU A 340 15.73 3.15 -10.74
CA LEU A 340 14.42 2.56 -11.05
C LEU A 340 14.16 2.69 -12.55
N ALA A 341 13.72 1.61 -13.15
CA ALA A 341 13.13 1.64 -14.49
C ALA A 341 11.84 0.82 -14.50
N ALA A 342 10.83 1.35 -15.16
CA ALA A 342 9.54 0.70 -15.32
C ALA A 342 9.10 0.76 -16.79
N VAL A 343 8.47 -0.30 -17.26
CA VAL A 343 7.80 -0.38 -18.56
C VAL A 343 6.35 -0.78 -18.31
N PHE A 344 5.44 -0.03 -18.89
CA PHE A 344 4.00 -0.22 -18.80
C PHE A 344 3.48 -0.73 -20.14
N HIS A 345 2.64 -1.76 -20.11
CA HIS A 345 1.99 -2.32 -21.28
C HIS A 345 0.49 -2.42 -21.07
N HIS A 346 -0.26 -1.62 -21.82
CA HIS A 346 -1.73 -1.60 -21.82
C HIS A 346 -2.32 -1.49 -20.43
N ILE A 347 -1.74 -0.62 -19.58
CA ILE A 347 -2.22 -0.44 -18.22
C ILE A 347 -3.54 0.35 -18.24
N HIS A 348 -4.59 -0.27 -17.70
CA HIS A 348 -5.85 0.39 -17.38
C HIS A 348 -5.93 0.52 -15.88
N ILE A 349 -6.31 1.70 -15.41
CA ILE A 349 -6.50 1.99 -13.99
C ILE A 349 -7.91 2.52 -13.80
N GLU A 350 -8.67 1.91 -12.91
CA GLU A 350 -10.02 2.31 -12.56
C GLU A 350 -10.15 2.43 -11.05
N ASP A 351 -10.52 3.61 -10.58
CA ASP A 351 -10.76 3.85 -9.16
C ASP A 351 -12.10 3.23 -8.74
N GLN A 352 -12.11 2.45 -7.67
CA GLN A 352 -13.33 1.78 -7.21
C GLN A 352 -14.39 2.75 -6.67
N GLN A 353 -14.00 3.99 -6.32
CA GLN A 353 -14.90 5.08 -5.93
C GLN A 353 -15.33 5.95 -7.11
N ASP A 354 -15.02 5.55 -8.35
CA ASP A 354 -15.38 6.24 -9.59
C ASP A 354 -14.81 7.66 -9.72
N ARG A 355 -13.73 7.99 -9.01
CA ARG A 355 -13.09 9.30 -9.06
C ARG A 355 -12.30 9.51 -10.35
N TYR A 356 -11.67 8.45 -10.89
CA TYR A 356 -10.92 8.53 -12.13
C TYR A 356 -10.85 7.18 -12.85
N GLN A 357 -10.59 7.28 -14.15
CA GLN A 357 -10.28 6.14 -15.01
C GLN A 357 -9.17 6.55 -16.00
N LEU A 358 -8.14 5.74 -16.12
CA LEU A 358 -7.06 5.92 -17.09
C LEU A 358 -7.01 4.70 -18.00
N ARG A 359 -6.97 4.93 -19.30
CA ARG A 359 -7.05 3.85 -20.29
C ARG A 359 -5.79 3.79 -21.12
N ASP A 360 -5.25 2.58 -21.19
CA ASP A 360 -4.19 2.22 -22.12
C ASP A 360 -2.93 3.08 -21.90
N LEU A 361 -2.38 3.01 -20.67
CA LEU A 361 -1.11 3.63 -20.35
C LEU A 361 0.01 2.71 -20.83
N ASP A 362 0.80 3.19 -21.78
CA ASP A 362 1.97 2.52 -22.35
C ASP A 362 3.22 3.35 -22.21
N GLY A 363 4.37 2.69 -22.21
CA GLY A 363 5.66 3.36 -22.29
C GLY A 363 6.65 2.99 -21.20
N GLN A 364 7.67 3.81 -21.07
CA GLN A 364 8.77 3.54 -20.15
C GLN A 364 9.16 4.78 -19.34
N THR A 365 9.59 4.56 -18.12
CA THR A 365 10.12 5.58 -17.20
C THR A 365 11.32 5.07 -16.42
N GLY A 366 12.16 6.00 -15.97
CA GLY A 366 13.28 5.69 -15.08
C GLY A 366 13.82 6.96 -14.43
N ASN A 367 14.48 6.80 -13.27
CA ASN A 367 15.01 7.91 -12.47
C ASN A 367 16.48 8.22 -12.71
N ASN A 368 17.05 7.74 -13.82
CA ASN A 368 18.48 7.91 -14.15
C ASN A 368 18.76 9.09 -15.12
N GLY A 369 17.80 10.01 -15.28
CA GLY A 369 17.91 11.18 -16.17
C GLY A 369 17.72 10.87 -17.67
N THR A 370 17.48 9.62 -18.05
CA THR A 370 17.16 9.26 -19.44
C THR A 370 15.76 9.74 -19.81
N LEU A 371 15.51 9.85 -21.13
CA LEU A 371 14.22 10.29 -21.64
C LEU A 371 13.16 9.22 -21.38
N SER A 372 12.23 9.53 -20.53
CA SER A 372 11.01 8.76 -20.28
C SER A 372 9.91 9.17 -21.26
N ARG A 373 9.14 8.19 -21.73
CA ARG A 373 7.99 8.38 -22.63
C ARG A 373 6.82 7.57 -22.13
N LEU A 374 5.72 8.26 -21.85
CA LEU A 374 4.45 7.63 -21.50
C LEU A 374 3.37 8.12 -22.45
N THR A 375 2.50 7.23 -22.84
CA THR A 375 1.31 7.51 -23.64
C THR A 375 0.09 6.99 -22.91
N LEU A 376 -0.98 7.76 -22.91
CA LEU A 376 -2.27 7.41 -22.37
C LEU A 376 -3.30 7.59 -23.48
N ALA A 377 -4.12 6.61 -23.80
CA ALA A 377 -5.13 6.74 -24.84
C ALA A 377 -6.28 7.67 -24.43
N GLY A 378 -6.44 7.92 -23.16
CA GLY A 378 -7.42 8.82 -22.58
C GLY A 378 -7.93 8.32 -21.25
N GLY A 379 -8.97 9.01 -20.74
CA GLY A 379 -9.52 8.65 -19.44
C GLY A 379 -10.63 9.57 -19.00
N ARG A 380 -10.82 9.62 -17.70
CA ARG A 380 -11.82 10.45 -17.05
C ARG A 380 -11.30 10.85 -15.66
N TRP A 381 -11.50 12.10 -15.29
CA TRP A 381 -11.27 12.61 -13.96
C TRP A 381 -12.59 13.13 -13.40
N HIS A 382 -13.14 12.47 -12.42
CA HIS A 382 -14.54 12.61 -12.03
C HIS A 382 -15.44 12.53 -13.27
N LYS A 383 -16.19 13.59 -13.58
CA LYS A 383 -17.06 13.68 -14.75
C LYS A 383 -16.37 14.24 -16.01
N LEU A 384 -15.12 14.70 -15.89
CA LEU A 384 -14.40 15.35 -16.98
C LEU A 384 -13.66 14.31 -17.86
N PRO A 385 -13.98 14.17 -19.13
CA PRO A 385 -13.23 13.33 -20.06
C PRO A 385 -11.86 13.94 -20.33
N ILE A 386 -10.84 13.09 -20.33
CA ILE A 386 -9.46 13.41 -20.67
C ILE A 386 -9.13 12.70 -21.97
N GLY A 387 -8.59 13.43 -22.95
CA GLY A 387 -8.15 12.87 -24.22
C GLY A 387 -6.79 12.17 -24.12
N ALA A 388 -6.25 11.81 -25.29
CA ALA A 388 -4.96 11.13 -25.37
C ALA A 388 -3.81 12.05 -24.93
N ILE A 389 -2.93 11.54 -24.06
CA ILE A 389 -1.78 12.26 -23.53
C ILE A 389 -0.49 11.60 -24.01
N ARG A 390 0.52 12.41 -24.33
CA ARG A 390 1.89 11.96 -24.59
C ARG A 390 2.85 12.76 -23.74
N ALA A 391 3.41 12.11 -22.70
CA ALA A 391 4.37 12.72 -21.80
C ALA A 391 5.80 12.34 -22.19
N ASN A 392 6.65 13.34 -22.36
CA ASN A 392 8.08 13.18 -22.56
C ASN A 392 8.80 13.98 -21.47
N TYR A 393 9.52 13.28 -20.61
CA TYR A 393 10.15 13.90 -19.44
C TYR A 393 11.46 13.19 -19.08
N ARG A 394 12.24 13.81 -18.20
CA ARG A 394 13.39 13.21 -17.56
C ARG A 394 13.14 13.19 -16.06
N TRP A 395 13.51 12.10 -15.45
CA TRP A 395 13.44 11.95 -14.01
C TRP A 395 14.82 11.56 -13.49
N ASP A 396 15.34 12.32 -12.53
CA ASP A 396 16.62 12.10 -11.88
C ASP A 396 16.53 12.37 -10.37
N ALA A 397 17.67 12.43 -9.68
CA ALA A 397 17.74 12.71 -8.24
C ALA A 397 17.17 14.08 -7.83
N HIS A 398 17.05 15.03 -8.76
CA HIS A 398 16.50 16.35 -8.51
C HIS A 398 14.98 16.41 -8.71
N GLY A 399 14.43 15.44 -9.43
CA GLY A 399 13.00 15.33 -9.72
C GLY A 399 12.68 15.17 -11.21
N ILE A 400 11.45 15.53 -11.57
CA ILE A 400 10.93 15.38 -12.92
C ILE A 400 10.97 16.71 -13.67
N THR A 401 11.52 16.71 -14.88
CA THR A 401 11.52 17.85 -15.81
C THR A 401 10.91 17.45 -17.14
N LEU A 402 10.08 18.32 -17.73
CA LEU A 402 9.51 18.07 -19.06
C LEU A 402 10.57 18.22 -20.15
N ALA A 403 10.66 17.24 -21.04
CA ALA A 403 11.49 17.34 -22.25
C ALA A 403 10.77 18.04 -23.41
N LYS A 404 9.44 18.01 -23.38
CA LYS A 404 8.53 18.73 -24.31
C LYS A 404 7.31 19.20 -23.51
N PRO A 405 6.62 20.28 -23.93
CA PRO A 405 5.36 20.67 -23.34
C PRO A 405 4.39 19.49 -23.27
N LEU A 406 3.70 19.36 -22.14
CA LEU A 406 2.73 18.31 -21.90
C LEU A 406 1.33 18.87 -22.16
N HIS A 407 0.69 18.39 -23.21
CA HIS A 407 -0.69 18.72 -23.54
C HIS A 407 -1.64 17.69 -22.95
N ILE A 408 -2.63 18.14 -22.20
CA ILE A 408 -3.69 17.35 -21.55
C ILE A 408 -5.02 17.81 -22.15
N PRO A 409 -5.56 17.11 -23.16
CA PRO A 409 -6.85 17.45 -23.75
C PRO A 409 -7.99 17.27 -22.74
N ILE A 410 -8.83 18.27 -22.61
CA ILE A 410 -10.02 18.25 -21.76
C ILE A 410 -11.17 18.82 -22.58
N LEU A 411 -12.21 18.03 -22.81
CA LEU A 411 -13.33 18.40 -23.68
C LEU A 411 -12.84 18.82 -25.08
N ASP A 412 -13.22 20.03 -25.54
CA ASP A 412 -12.83 20.63 -26.83
C ASP A 412 -11.58 21.53 -26.75
N GLY A 413 -11.00 21.69 -25.54
CA GLY A 413 -9.78 22.45 -25.30
C GLY A 413 -8.76 21.61 -24.52
N GLY A 414 -8.07 22.21 -23.53
CA GLY A 414 -7.09 21.47 -22.75
C GLY A 414 -6.23 22.34 -21.84
N ILE A 415 -5.26 21.68 -21.21
CA ILE A 415 -4.23 22.33 -20.41
C ILE A 415 -2.87 21.93 -21.00
N THR A 416 -2.07 22.91 -21.39
CA THR A 416 -0.68 22.68 -21.83
C THR A 416 0.28 23.14 -20.74
N VAL A 417 0.98 22.18 -20.13
CA VAL A 417 2.06 22.43 -19.18
C VAL A 417 3.34 22.67 -19.99
N HIS A 418 3.83 23.91 -19.96
CA HIS A 418 5.03 24.31 -20.70
C HIS A 418 6.30 23.98 -19.94
N ARG A 419 6.26 24.08 -18.59
CA ARG A 419 7.40 23.93 -17.71
C ARG A 419 7.01 23.23 -16.42
N LEU A 420 7.82 22.28 -16.02
CA LEU A 420 7.78 21.59 -14.75
C LEU A 420 9.22 21.54 -14.23
N GLU A 421 9.52 22.32 -13.18
CA GLU A 421 10.86 22.45 -12.63
C GLU A 421 10.86 22.00 -11.16
N PRO A 422 11.67 21.00 -10.79
CA PRO A 422 11.81 20.61 -9.41
C PRO A 422 12.50 21.70 -8.60
N GLN A 423 12.01 21.93 -7.37
CA GLN A 423 12.59 22.75 -6.33
C GLN A 423 12.77 21.89 -5.08
N ARG A 424 13.42 22.43 -4.02
CA ARG A 424 13.82 21.66 -2.85
C ARG A 424 12.71 20.76 -2.25
N GLU A 425 11.47 21.19 -2.21
CA GLU A 425 10.32 20.43 -1.66
C GLU A 425 9.04 20.68 -2.47
N ALA A 426 9.19 21.14 -3.69
CA ALA A 426 8.06 21.55 -4.53
C ALA A 426 8.40 21.44 -6.01
N TYR A 427 7.40 21.59 -6.85
CA TYR A 427 7.55 21.83 -8.27
C TYR A 427 7.05 23.23 -8.61
N LYS A 428 7.81 23.92 -9.46
CA LYS A 428 7.36 25.14 -10.12
C LYS A 428 6.80 24.76 -11.50
N ILE A 429 5.55 25.15 -11.75
CA ILE A 429 4.82 24.79 -12.97
C ILE A 429 4.38 26.05 -13.69
N SER A 430 4.54 26.10 -15.00
CA SER A 430 3.85 27.07 -15.84
C SER A 430 2.97 26.34 -16.86
N ALA A 431 1.76 26.80 -17.02
CA ALA A 431 0.77 26.15 -17.90
C ALA A 431 -0.10 27.20 -18.61
N ARG A 432 -0.83 26.76 -19.63
CA ARG A 432 -1.87 27.51 -20.32
C ARG A 432 -3.14 26.67 -20.37
N ILE A 433 -4.27 27.28 -20.10
CA ILE A 433 -5.58 26.74 -20.39
C ILE A 433 -5.93 27.16 -21.83
N GLU A 434 -6.00 26.20 -22.71
CA GLU A 434 -6.52 26.40 -24.08
C GLU A 434 -8.04 26.54 -24.00
N PRO A 435 -8.66 27.36 -24.89
CA PRO A 435 -10.07 27.65 -24.76
C PRO A 435 -10.94 26.39 -24.67
N ILE A 436 -11.63 26.24 -23.54
CA ILE A 436 -12.58 25.17 -23.24
C ILE A 436 -13.98 25.75 -23.30
N SER A 437 -14.90 25.13 -24.03
CA SER A 437 -16.32 25.53 -24.07
C SER A 437 -16.95 25.39 -22.71
N LEU A 438 -17.46 26.50 -22.19
CA LEU A 438 -18.19 26.54 -20.92
C LEU A 438 -19.49 25.72 -20.97
N SER A 439 -20.11 25.61 -22.16
CA SER A 439 -21.30 24.78 -22.36
C SER A 439 -20.98 23.29 -22.23
N GLN A 440 -19.86 22.84 -22.83
CA GLN A 440 -19.41 21.46 -22.67
C GLN A 440 -18.96 21.17 -21.25
N LEU A 441 -18.27 22.12 -20.60
CA LEU A 441 -17.82 22.01 -19.21
C LEU A 441 -19.03 21.89 -18.28
N GLY A 442 -20.06 22.73 -18.45
CA GLY A 442 -21.29 22.66 -17.69
C GLY A 442 -22.05 21.35 -17.88
N ALA A 443 -22.12 20.86 -19.14
CA ALA A 443 -22.71 19.56 -19.45
C ALA A 443 -21.98 18.39 -18.76
N ALA A 444 -20.64 18.39 -18.83
CA ALA A 444 -19.83 17.35 -18.21
C ALA A 444 -19.91 17.32 -16.68
N LEU A 445 -20.01 18.49 -16.04
CA LEU A 445 -20.13 18.64 -14.58
C LEU A 445 -21.57 18.56 -14.07
N ASP A 446 -22.54 18.38 -14.97
CA ASP A 446 -23.99 18.37 -14.65
C ASP A 446 -24.43 19.66 -13.92
N THR A 447 -24.00 20.78 -14.48
CA THR A 447 -24.28 22.12 -13.96
C THR A 447 -24.78 23.05 -15.10
N ILE A 448 -24.93 24.33 -14.80
CA ILE A 448 -25.42 25.32 -15.75
C ILE A 448 -24.50 25.40 -16.97
N ARG A 449 -25.07 25.40 -18.16
CA ARG A 449 -24.38 25.52 -19.43
C ARG A 449 -24.24 26.98 -19.85
N PHE A 450 -23.07 27.55 -19.65
CA PHE A 450 -22.80 28.90 -20.06
C PHE A 450 -22.31 28.96 -21.52
N PRO A 451 -22.74 29.94 -22.29
CA PRO A 451 -22.10 30.19 -23.59
C PRO A 451 -20.70 30.78 -23.43
N GLY A 452 -19.85 30.61 -24.46
CA GLY A 452 -18.49 31.15 -24.45
C GLY A 452 -17.43 30.12 -24.04
N THR A 453 -16.21 30.59 -23.88
CA THR A 453 -15.05 29.78 -23.56
C THR A 453 -14.32 30.28 -22.32
N LEU A 454 -13.58 29.36 -21.67
CA LEU A 454 -12.66 29.66 -20.59
C LEU A 454 -11.23 29.38 -21.06
N GLY A 455 -10.36 30.37 -20.96
CA GLY A 455 -8.95 30.20 -21.28
C GLY A 455 -8.07 31.19 -20.50
N GLY A 456 -6.77 30.89 -20.44
CA GLY A 456 -5.86 31.78 -19.69
C GLY A 456 -4.47 31.19 -19.50
N THR A 457 -3.60 31.98 -18.89
CA THR A 457 -2.22 31.58 -18.61
C THR A 457 -2.03 31.43 -17.11
N LEU A 458 -1.38 30.36 -16.70
CA LEU A 458 -1.01 30.00 -15.35
C LEU A 458 0.53 30.10 -15.24
N PRO A 459 1.09 31.27 -14.98
CA PRO A 459 2.52 31.53 -15.19
C PRO A 459 3.41 30.91 -14.12
N ASP A 460 2.91 30.80 -12.89
CA ASP A 460 3.69 30.35 -11.74
C ASP A 460 2.81 29.63 -10.71
N ILE A 461 2.84 28.32 -10.78
CA ILE A 461 2.16 27.43 -9.83
C ILE A 461 3.22 26.70 -9.00
N ARG A 462 3.11 26.75 -7.69
CA ARG A 462 3.88 25.92 -6.78
C ARG A 462 3.06 24.68 -6.39
N LEU A 463 3.59 23.51 -6.66
CA LEU A 463 3.00 22.22 -6.26
C LEU A 463 3.93 21.54 -5.26
N ASN A 464 3.44 21.22 -4.07
CA ASN A 464 4.15 20.50 -3.03
C ASN A 464 3.24 19.38 -2.45
N ARG A 465 3.67 18.75 -1.34
CA ARG A 465 2.88 17.71 -0.66
C ARG A 465 1.58 18.24 -0.07
N ASP A 466 1.54 19.52 0.33
CA ASP A 466 0.36 20.14 0.95
C ASP A 466 -0.69 20.53 -0.09
N GLY A 467 -0.27 20.74 -1.34
CA GLY A 467 -1.18 21.09 -2.42
C GLY A 467 -0.59 21.99 -3.49
N LEU A 468 -1.47 22.73 -4.15
CA LEU A 468 -1.18 23.66 -5.24
C LEU A 468 -1.39 25.10 -4.76
N GLN A 469 -0.46 25.99 -5.11
CA GLN A 469 -0.54 27.40 -4.81
C GLN A 469 -0.13 28.26 -6.01
N LEU A 470 -0.96 29.22 -6.38
CA LEU A 470 -0.58 30.26 -7.34
C LEU A 470 0.37 31.27 -6.66
N GLN A 471 1.51 31.52 -7.30
CA GLN A 471 2.49 32.50 -6.83
C GLN A 471 2.25 33.89 -7.44
N GLN A 472 1.49 33.98 -8.50
CA GLN A 472 1.14 35.20 -9.20
C GLN A 472 -0.34 35.17 -9.57
N PRO A 473 -1.00 36.37 -9.68
CA PRO A 473 -2.37 36.46 -10.15
C PRO A 473 -2.54 35.84 -11.54
N VAL A 474 -3.68 35.19 -11.74
CA VAL A 474 -4.04 34.54 -13.00
C VAL A 474 -5.19 35.28 -13.65
N ASN A 475 -5.08 35.47 -14.97
CA ASN A 475 -6.14 36.08 -15.77
C ASN A 475 -6.83 34.99 -16.60
N LEU A 476 -8.12 34.82 -16.39
CA LEU A 476 -8.98 33.95 -17.17
C LEU A 476 -9.90 34.82 -18.05
N HIS A 477 -9.95 34.52 -19.34
CA HIS A 477 -10.81 35.21 -20.29
C HIS A 477 -12.11 34.44 -20.48
N THR A 478 -13.22 35.10 -20.18
CA THR A 478 -14.55 34.50 -20.32
C THR A 478 -15.63 35.62 -20.36
N PHE A 479 -16.80 35.33 -20.90
CA PHE A 479 -17.94 36.26 -21.00
C PHE A 479 -17.57 37.64 -21.57
N GLY A 480 -16.63 37.69 -22.52
CA GLY A 480 -16.17 38.95 -23.13
C GLY A 480 -15.39 39.88 -22.22
N GLY A 481 -15.02 39.41 -21.03
CA GLY A 481 -14.23 40.14 -20.04
C GLY A 481 -13.13 39.28 -19.42
N THR A 482 -12.69 39.64 -18.23
CA THR A 482 -11.56 38.97 -17.55
C THR A 482 -11.90 38.71 -16.07
N ILE A 483 -11.59 37.51 -15.62
CA ILE A 483 -11.58 37.13 -14.20
C ILE A 483 -10.12 37.06 -13.75
N HIS A 484 -9.74 37.89 -12.78
CA HIS A 484 -8.46 37.86 -12.11
C HIS A 484 -8.59 36.99 -10.85
N ILE A 485 -7.75 35.96 -10.72
CA ILE A 485 -7.72 35.11 -9.52
C ILE A 485 -6.42 35.40 -8.78
N ASP A 486 -6.54 35.80 -7.52
CA ASP A 486 -5.44 36.06 -6.61
C ASP A 486 -5.40 35.04 -5.48
N HIS A 487 -4.18 34.72 -5.00
CA HIS A 487 -3.94 33.92 -3.79
C HIS A 487 -4.58 32.52 -3.79
N LEU A 488 -4.81 31.92 -5.00
CA LEU A 488 -5.37 30.57 -5.04
C LEU A 488 -4.42 29.58 -4.39
N HIS A 489 -4.93 28.90 -3.39
CA HIS A 489 -4.32 27.71 -2.82
C HIS A 489 -5.34 26.57 -2.77
N ILE A 490 -4.91 25.38 -3.13
CA ILE A 490 -5.74 24.17 -3.07
C ILE A 490 -4.95 23.13 -2.29
N SER A 491 -5.47 22.72 -1.15
CA SER A 491 -4.90 21.65 -0.34
C SER A 491 -5.75 20.38 -0.44
N ARG A 492 -5.12 19.24 -0.18
CA ARG A 492 -5.76 17.92 -0.26
C ARG A 492 -6.49 17.68 -1.60
N PHE A 493 -5.90 18.14 -2.70
CA PHE A 493 -6.48 18.12 -4.04
C PHE A 493 -6.98 16.73 -4.47
N PHE A 494 -6.27 15.67 -4.07
CA PHE A 494 -6.56 14.27 -4.42
C PHE A 494 -7.37 13.53 -3.34
N SER A 495 -7.85 14.21 -2.31
CA SER A 495 -8.71 13.62 -1.27
C SER A 495 -10.19 13.81 -1.56
N ASP A 496 -11.03 13.13 -0.81
CA ASP A 496 -12.50 13.24 -0.91
C ASP A 496 -13.03 14.60 -0.43
N ALA A 497 -12.20 15.38 0.27
CA ALA A 497 -12.55 16.70 0.79
C ALA A 497 -11.46 17.74 0.48
N PRO A 498 -11.28 18.12 -0.81
CA PRO A 498 -10.36 19.20 -1.19
C PRO A 498 -10.81 20.51 -0.57
N TYR A 499 -9.81 21.31 -0.18
CA TYR A 499 -10.00 22.66 0.35
C TYR A 499 -9.37 23.66 -0.61
N ALA A 500 -10.10 24.71 -1.00
CA ALA A 500 -9.56 25.77 -1.82
C ALA A 500 -9.89 27.14 -1.21
N GLY A 501 -8.90 28.04 -1.23
CA GLY A 501 -9.05 29.42 -0.84
C GLY A 501 -8.52 30.36 -1.92
N PHE A 502 -9.23 31.44 -2.23
CA PHE A 502 -8.82 32.42 -3.24
C PHE A 502 -9.59 33.75 -3.11
N ALA A 503 -9.12 34.74 -3.84
CA ALA A 503 -9.87 35.94 -4.14
C ALA A 503 -10.00 36.11 -5.65
N LEU A 504 -11.06 36.76 -6.11
CA LEU A 504 -11.25 37.06 -7.51
C LEU A 504 -11.75 38.48 -7.75
N ARG A 505 -11.38 39.04 -8.89
CA ARG A 505 -11.88 40.31 -9.41
C ARG A 505 -12.40 40.12 -10.83
N LEU A 506 -13.59 40.61 -11.05
CA LEU A 506 -14.31 40.53 -12.34
C LEU A 506 -14.21 41.88 -13.04
N ARG A 507 -13.80 41.90 -14.29
CA ARG A 507 -13.70 43.11 -15.10
C ARG A 507 -14.43 42.94 -16.43
N ASP A 508 -15.29 43.87 -16.72
CA ASP A 508 -15.99 43.98 -18.01
C ASP A 508 -16.72 42.69 -18.47
N LEU A 509 -17.29 41.92 -17.53
CA LEU A 509 -18.04 40.72 -17.92
C LEU A 509 -19.38 41.10 -18.53
N ASP A 510 -19.75 40.48 -19.64
CA ASP A 510 -21.06 40.65 -20.28
C ASP A 510 -22.16 39.94 -19.47
N LEU A 511 -23.14 40.69 -19.03
CA LEU A 511 -24.27 40.20 -18.23
C LEU A 511 -25.24 39.34 -19.04
N GLN A 512 -25.41 39.60 -20.31
CA GLN A 512 -26.44 38.95 -21.12
C GLN A 512 -26.27 37.42 -21.17
N PRO A 513 -25.04 36.88 -21.53
CA PRO A 513 -24.85 35.43 -21.53
C PRO A 513 -24.91 34.81 -20.12
N LEU A 514 -24.55 35.56 -19.07
CA LEU A 514 -24.67 35.08 -17.70
C LEU A 514 -26.11 34.94 -17.27
N THR A 515 -26.91 35.97 -17.45
CA THR A 515 -28.32 35.98 -17.00
C THR A 515 -29.20 35.03 -17.79
N GLN A 516 -28.94 34.89 -19.10
CA GLN A 516 -29.62 33.88 -19.92
C GLN A 516 -29.32 32.46 -19.46
N ALA A 517 -28.05 32.15 -19.15
CA ALA A 517 -27.65 30.81 -18.69
C ALA A 517 -28.27 30.43 -17.33
N PHE A 518 -28.48 31.40 -16.47
CA PHE A 518 -29.21 31.18 -15.19
C PHE A 518 -30.75 31.15 -15.35
N GLY A 519 -31.29 31.36 -16.55
CA GLY A 519 -32.73 31.45 -16.73
C GLY A 519 -33.39 32.66 -16.01
N ILE A 520 -32.57 33.68 -15.73
CA ILE A 520 -33.04 34.91 -15.04
C ILE A 520 -33.81 35.81 -16.01
N GLY A 521 -33.62 35.64 -17.32
CA GLY A 521 -34.03 36.54 -18.36
C GLY A 521 -32.84 37.27 -18.95
N GLU A 522 -33.04 38.35 -19.69
CA GLU A 522 -31.96 39.10 -20.34
C GLU A 522 -31.66 40.39 -19.58
N ILE A 523 -30.38 40.56 -19.22
CA ILE A 523 -29.84 41.84 -18.71
C ILE A 523 -28.65 42.23 -19.59
N GLU A 524 -28.85 43.28 -20.39
CA GLU A 524 -27.80 43.86 -21.25
C GLU A 524 -26.91 44.78 -20.42
N GLY A 525 -25.60 44.70 -20.62
CA GLY A 525 -24.60 45.58 -19.96
C GLY A 525 -23.40 44.81 -19.45
N ARG A 526 -22.45 45.52 -18.89
CA ARG A 526 -21.26 44.94 -18.34
C ARG A 526 -21.16 45.13 -16.84
N ILE A 527 -20.59 44.15 -16.16
CA ILE A 527 -20.38 44.15 -14.71
C ILE A 527 -18.91 44.09 -14.36
N GLU A 528 -18.61 44.69 -13.25
CA GLU A 528 -17.39 44.55 -12.49
C GLU A 528 -17.73 44.09 -11.07
N GLY A 529 -16.75 43.52 -10.40
CA GLY A 529 -16.94 43.09 -9.02
C GLY A 529 -15.73 42.37 -8.46
N GLU A 530 -15.86 42.01 -7.22
CA GLU A 530 -14.86 41.23 -6.51
C GLU A 530 -15.50 40.22 -5.59
N ALA A 531 -14.77 39.17 -5.31
CA ALA A 531 -15.09 38.26 -4.21
C ALA A 531 -13.79 37.98 -3.46
N THR A 532 -13.82 38.24 -2.17
CA THR A 532 -12.68 38.01 -1.26
C THR A 532 -13.01 36.90 -0.28
N ASP A 533 -11.96 36.35 0.32
CA ASP A 533 -12.09 35.32 1.35
C ASP A 533 -12.90 34.11 0.87
N VAL A 534 -12.84 33.79 -0.42
CA VAL A 534 -13.58 32.64 -0.97
C VAL A 534 -12.98 31.35 -0.46
N ILE A 535 -13.75 30.60 0.29
CA ILE A 535 -13.38 29.29 0.83
C ILE A 535 -14.33 28.23 0.29
N LEU A 536 -13.76 27.21 -0.34
CA LEU A 536 -14.48 26.02 -0.79
C LEU A 536 -14.02 24.80 0.01
N THR A 537 -14.96 23.97 0.43
CA THR A 537 -14.69 22.62 0.94
C THR A 537 -15.48 21.63 0.09
N ASN A 538 -14.80 20.61 -0.42
CA ASN A 538 -15.40 19.66 -1.38
C ASN A 538 -16.09 20.40 -2.56
N TRP A 539 -15.41 21.44 -3.07
CA TRP A 539 -15.86 22.32 -4.17
C TRP A 539 -17.18 23.06 -3.90
N LYS A 540 -17.65 23.09 -2.64
CA LYS A 540 -18.84 23.83 -2.22
C LYS A 540 -18.43 25.09 -1.46
N PRO A 541 -18.99 26.27 -1.80
CA PRO A 541 -18.76 27.49 -1.05
C PRO A 541 -19.13 27.36 0.43
N GLN A 542 -18.23 27.76 1.30
CA GLN A 542 -18.43 27.82 2.75
C GLN A 542 -18.38 29.24 3.27
N HIS A 543 -17.55 30.07 2.64
CA HIS A 543 -17.37 31.46 3.02
C HIS A 543 -16.99 32.28 1.80
N PHE A 544 -17.52 33.47 1.67
CA PHE A 544 -17.06 34.53 0.77
C PHE A 544 -17.70 35.87 1.11
N ARG A 545 -17.02 36.95 0.69
CA ARG A 545 -17.58 38.30 0.59
C ARG A 545 -17.51 38.74 -0.86
N ALA A 546 -18.65 39.11 -1.43
CA ALA A 546 -18.71 39.52 -2.83
C ALA A 546 -19.43 40.85 -3.01
N ALA A 547 -18.95 41.61 -3.97
CA ALA A 547 -19.63 42.82 -4.43
C ALA A 547 -19.67 42.85 -5.95
N LEU A 548 -20.81 43.06 -6.52
CA LEU A 548 -21.06 43.16 -7.96
C LEU A 548 -21.75 44.45 -8.28
N HIS A 549 -21.28 45.14 -9.31
CA HIS A 549 -21.90 46.38 -9.77
C HIS A 549 -21.69 46.57 -11.28
N THR A 550 -22.54 47.42 -11.86
CA THR A 550 -22.40 47.87 -13.25
C THR A 550 -21.00 48.43 -13.49
N ALA A 551 -20.31 47.97 -14.55
CA ALA A 551 -18.97 48.44 -14.90
C ALA A 551 -18.94 49.95 -15.12
N HIS A 552 -17.82 50.60 -14.67
CA HIS A 552 -17.62 52.06 -14.82
C HIS A 552 -17.59 52.45 -16.29
N HIS A 553 -16.93 51.67 -17.14
CA HIS A 553 -16.93 51.86 -18.58
C HIS A 553 -17.91 50.84 -19.20
N ASN A 554 -19.11 51.28 -19.55
CA ASN A 554 -20.14 50.43 -20.11
C ASN A 554 -20.65 51.05 -21.42
N PRO A 555 -20.00 50.81 -22.55
CA PRO A 555 -20.32 51.46 -23.83
C PRO A 555 -21.61 50.90 -24.47
N GLY A 556 -22.17 49.81 -23.93
CA GLY A 556 -23.37 49.13 -24.45
C GLY A 556 -24.67 49.68 -23.94
N ARG A 557 -25.75 49.12 -24.45
CA ARG A 557 -27.10 49.39 -23.95
C ARG A 557 -27.25 48.72 -22.58
N ARG A 558 -27.87 49.42 -21.62
CA ARG A 558 -28.23 48.88 -20.30
C ARG A 558 -29.75 48.72 -20.26
N ARG A 559 -30.17 47.46 -20.47
CA ARG A 559 -31.61 47.12 -20.48
C ARG A 559 -31.83 45.82 -19.71
N ILE A 560 -32.95 45.72 -19.04
CA ILE A 560 -33.39 44.56 -18.31
C ILE A 560 -34.70 44.05 -18.88
N SER A 561 -34.85 42.78 -19.19
CA SER A 561 -36.06 42.18 -19.67
C SER A 561 -37.13 42.11 -18.59
N HIS A 562 -38.38 42.03 -19.01
CA HIS A 562 -39.52 41.82 -18.13
C HIS A 562 -39.37 40.59 -17.23
N GLU A 563 -38.84 39.48 -17.80
CA GLU A 563 -38.60 38.24 -17.07
C GLU A 563 -37.54 38.44 -15.98
N ALA A 564 -36.45 39.15 -16.28
CA ALA A 564 -35.40 39.43 -15.32
C ALA A 564 -35.85 40.35 -14.19
N VAL A 565 -36.71 41.33 -14.49
CA VAL A 565 -37.38 42.16 -13.47
C VAL A 565 -38.23 41.31 -12.53
N ALA A 566 -39.06 40.43 -13.08
CA ALA A 566 -39.94 39.57 -12.30
C ALA A 566 -39.14 38.56 -11.47
N TYR A 567 -38.03 38.08 -12.01
CA TYR A 567 -37.14 37.16 -11.29
C TYR A 567 -36.43 37.85 -10.11
N LEU A 568 -35.76 38.99 -10.35
CA LEU A 568 -35.01 39.71 -9.31
C LEU A 568 -35.94 40.23 -8.19
N ALA A 569 -37.12 40.66 -8.53
CA ALA A 569 -38.11 41.07 -7.55
C ALA A 569 -38.55 39.91 -6.64
N ARG A 570 -38.83 38.73 -7.20
CA ARG A 570 -39.16 37.52 -6.42
C ARG A 570 -37.97 37.05 -5.56
N ALA A 571 -36.75 37.06 -6.11
CA ALA A 571 -35.57 36.69 -5.37
C ALA A 571 -35.26 37.66 -4.21
N GLY A 572 -35.57 38.95 -4.37
CA GLY A 572 -35.44 39.98 -3.34
C GLY A 572 -36.61 40.01 -2.33
N GLY A 573 -37.53 39.07 -2.39
CA GLY A 573 -38.70 39.03 -1.44
C GLY A 573 -39.80 40.04 -1.74
N GLY A 574 -39.76 40.72 -2.91
CA GLY A 574 -40.76 41.71 -3.33
C GLY A 574 -41.85 41.09 -4.21
N ASN A 575 -43.07 41.57 -4.05
CA ASN A 575 -44.18 41.31 -4.97
C ASN A 575 -44.24 42.42 -6.03
N VAL A 576 -43.86 42.12 -7.27
CA VAL A 576 -44.04 43.06 -8.37
C VAL A 576 -45.47 43.00 -8.88
N MET A 577 -46.36 43.92 -8.45
CA MET A 577 -47.56 44.23 -9.18
C MET A 577 -47.19 45.01 -10.44
N LEU A 578 -46.83 44.33 -11.51
CA LEU A 578 -46.64 44.93 -12.80
C LEU A 578 -47.99 45.33 -13.37
N ASN A 579 -48.28 46.63 -13.40
CA ASN A 579 -49.48 47.19 -14.05
C ASN A 579 -49.52 46.67 -15.51
N GLN A 580 -50.76 46.45 -16.03
CA GLN A 580 -50.97 45.92 -17.40
C GLN A 580 -50.20 46.71 -18.49
N PHE A 581 -49.93 47.96 -18.30
CA PHE A 581 -49.15 48.83 -19.20
C PHE A 581 -47.67 48.44 -19.29
N ILE A 582 -47.11 47.84 -18.27
CA ILE A 582 -45.69 47.44 -18.22
C ILE A 582 -45.49 46.12 -19.00
N ARG A 583 -46.54 45.31 -19.16
CA ARG A 583 -46.48 44.05 -19.96
C ARG A 583 -46.27 44.27 -21.47
N VAL A 584 -46.53 45.48 -21.98
CA VAL A 584 -46.34 45.83 -23.40
C VAL A 584 -44.89 46.14 -23.71
N LEU A 585 -44.08 46.49 -22.70
CA LEU A 585 -42.68 46.82 -22.86
C LEU A 585 -41.81 45.60 -22.51
N ASN A 586 -41.13 45.06 -23.49
CA ASN A 586 -40.28 43.87 -23.30
C ASN A 586 -38.97 44.14 -22.56
N ARG A 587 -38.47 45.39 -22.52
CA ARG A 587 -37.20 45.75 -21.93
C ARG A 587 -37.23 47.14 -21.32
N PHE A 588 -36.57 47.30 -20.13
CA PHE A 588 -36.51 48.53 -19.34
C PHE A 588 -35.09 49.06 -19.27
N PRO A 589 -34.85 50.33 -19.52
CA PRO A 589 -33.51 50.90 -19.35
C PRO A 589 -33.18 51.06 -17.86
N TYR A 590 -31.95 50.72 -17.46
CA TYR A 590 -31.48 50.94 -16.11
C TYR A 590 -30.18 51.81 -16.10
N ASP A 591 -29.93 52.46 -14.96
CA ASP A 591 -28.73 53.25 -14.73
C ASP A 591 -27.61 52.41 -14.05
N ARG A 592 -27.96 51.80 -12.93
CA ARG A 592 -27.03 50.99 -12.14
C ARG A 592 -27.73 49.74 -11.62
N LEU A 593 -26.94 48.67 -11.55
CA LEU A 593 -27.32 47.39 -10.99
C LEU A 593 -26.16 46.89 -10.11
N GLY A 594 -26.46 46.24 -9.00
CA GLY A 594 -25.44 45.64 -8.17
C GLY A 594 -26.03 45.13 -6.84
N PHE A 595 -25.19 44.35 -6.16
CA PHE A 595 -25.48 43.83 -4.83
C PHE A 595 -24.15 43.49 -4.12
N THR A 596 -24.22 43.42 -2.80
CA THR A 596 -23.20 42.78 -1.97
C THR A 596 -23.75 41.50 -1.35
N ALA A 597 -22.86 40.52 -1.17
CA ALA A 597 -23.21 39.23 -0.62
C ALA A 597 -22.16 38.75 0.33
N HIS A 598 -22.53 38.25 1.48
CA HIS A 598 -21.65 37.64 2.46
C HIS A 598 -22.18 36.28 2.88
N LEU A 599 -21.45 35.23 2.52
CA LEU A 599 -21.75 33.86 2.95
C LEU A 599 -20.93 33.53 4.18
N GLU A 600 -21.61 33.15 5.24
CA GLU A 600 -20.96 32.64 6.46
C GLU A 600 -21.90 31.64 7.15
N ASN A 601 -21.34 30.49 7.59
CA ASN A 601 -22.09 29.44 8.32
C ASN A 601 -23.41 28.98 7.63
N GLY A 602 -23.40 28.95 6.29
CA GLY A 602 -24.59 28.55 5.50
C GLY A 602 -25.68 29.62 5.34
N VAL A 603 -25.50 30.80 5.91
CA VAL A 603 -26.40 31.95 5.75
C VAL A 603 -25.75 32.94 4.79
N LEU A 604 -26.50 33.35 3.77
CA LEU A 604 -26.11 34.42 2.86
C LEU A 604 -26.81 35.72 3.27
N THR A 605 -26.00 36.71 3.64
CA THR A 605 -26.48 38.09 3.86
C THR A 605 -26.37 38.88 2.55
N LEU A 606 -27.44 39.56 2.16
CA LEU A 606 -27.56 40.34 0.92
C LEU A 606 -27.85 41.79 1.21
N ASP A 607 -27.23 42.68 0.41
CA ASP A 607 -27.55 44.11 0.37
C ASP A 607 -27.42 44.63 -1.07
N GLY A 608 -27.93 45.81 -1.34
CA GLY A 608 -27.93 46.40 -2.67
C GLY A 608 -26.92 47.56 -2.85
N ILE A 609 -27.11 48.31 -3.95
CA ILE A 609 -26.26 49.45 -4.30
C ILE A 609 -26.52 50.69 -3.41
N ALA A 610 -27.64 50.75 -2.76
CA ALA A 610 -28.02 51.82 -1.84
C ALA A 610 -29.30 51.46 -1.09
N PRO A 611 -29.58 52.01 0.11
CA PRO A 611 -30.86 51.90 0.81
C PRO A 611 -32.03 52.42 -0.02
N ALA A 612 -33.22 51.81 0.12
CA ALA A 612 -34.44 52.28 -0.52
C ALA A 612 -34.82 53.68 0.04
N LYS A 613 -35.37 54.56 -0.82
CA LYS A 613 -35.76 55.92 -0.43
C LYS A 613 -37.24 56.00 0.04
N ASP A 614 -37.98 54.90 0.00
CA ASP A 614 -39.38 54.81 0.36
C ASP A 614 -39.62 54.67 1.86
N GLY A 615 -38.58 54.71 2.67
CA GLY A 615 -38.65 54.50 4.12
C GLY A 615 -38.82 53.08 4.57
N SER A 616 -38.80 52.09 3.64
CA SER A 616 -38.77 50.66 3.94
C SER A 616 -37.34 50.22 4.31
N ASP A 617 -37.22 49.07 4.99
CA ASP A 617 -35.96 48.36 5.22
C ASP A 617 -35.53 47.57 3.94
N GLY A 618 -35.55 48.29 2.80
CA GLY A 618 -35.20 47.74 1.51
C GLY A 618 -33.95 48.34 0.92
N TYR A 619 -33.40 47.64 -0.11
CA TYR A 619 -32.21 48.10 -0.83
C TYR A 619 -32.43 48.00 -2.35
N TYR A 620 -31.82 48.93 -3.09
CA TYR A 620 -31.84 48.91 -4.55
C TYR A 620 -30.95 47.82 -5.11
N LEU A 621 -31.50 46.82 -5.81
CA LEU A 621 -30.78 45.92 -6.68
C LEU A 621 -30.54 46.49 -8.07
N VAL A 622 -31.56 47.22 -8.58
CA VAL A 622 -31.50 47.90 -9.88
C VAL A 622 -32.08 49.30 -9.73
N LYS A 623 -31.38 50.31 -10.22
CA LYS A 623 -31.87 51.67 -10.38
C LYS A 623 -32.24 51.91 -11.84
N GLY A 624 -33.48 52.25 -12.07
CA GLY A 624 -34.02 52.56 -13.40
C GLY A 624 -33.47 53.86 -13.98
N ARG A 625 -33.60 54.05 -15.28
CA ARG A 625 -33.28 55.24 -16.04
C ARG A 625 -34.33 55.54 -17.09
N GLY A 626 -34.71 56.80 -17.22
CA GLY A 626 -35.62 57.23 -18.30
C GLY A 626 -37.06 56.85 -18.08
N VAL A 627 -37.84 56.71 -19.17
CA VAL A 627 -39.27 56.40 -19.14
C VAL A 627 -39.51 55.09 -19.88
N PRO A 628 -40.19 54.12 -19.28
CA PRO A 628 -40.62 54.11 -17.87
C PRO A 628 -39.47 53.89 -16.91
N HIS A 629 -39.53 54.60 -15.79
CA HIS A 629 -38.57 54.45 -14.68
C HIS A 629 -38.97 53.23 -13.86
N LEU A 630 -38.08 52.24 -13.67
CA LEU A 630 -38.35 51.01 -12.93
C LEU A 630 -37.18 50.70 -11.98
N ASP A 631 -37.41 50.85 -10.68
CA ASP A 631 -36.47 50.43 -9.64
C ASP A 631 -36.85 49.02 -9.15
N ILE A 632 -35.83 48.17 -8.85
CA ILE A 632 -35.98 46.88 -8.21
C ILE A 632 -35.42 46.96 -6.82
N ILE A 633 -36.24 46.75 -5.82
CA ILE A 633 -35.91 46.82 -4.40
C ILE A 633 -35.96 45.40 -3.83
N GLY A 634 -34.92 45.00 -3.14
CA GLY A 634 -34.83 43.77 -2.33
C GLY A 634 -35.17 44.10 -0.88
N HIS A 635 -35.87 43.15 -0.21
CA HIS A 635 -36.23 43.23 1.20
C HIS A 635 -35.70 42.04 2.00
N THR A 636 -35.07 41.07 1.34
CA THR A 636 -34.47 39.89 1.99
C THR A 636 -33.04 40.13 2.27
N HIS A 637 -32.69 40.36 3.53
CA HIS A 637 -31.29 40.58 3.94
C HIS A 637 -30.56 39.28 4.25
N GLU A 638 -31.27 38.23 4.65
CA GLU A 638 -30.68 36.91 4.97
C GLU A 638 -31.46 35.78 4.30
N ILE A 639 -30.75 34.82 3.75
CA ILE A 639 -31.33 33.63 3.14
C ILE A 639 -30.41 32.43 3.38
N ASP A 640 -31.01 31.25 3.62
CA ASP A 640 -30.24 29.99 3.61
C ASP A 640 -29.62 29.75 2.24
N TRP A 641 -28.31 29.45 2.23
CA TRP A 641 -27.54 29.26 0.99
C TRP A 641 -28.05 28.12 0.12
N GLN A 642 -28.49 27.01 0.74
CA GLN A 642 -29.01 25.86 0.00
C GLN A 642 -30.38 26.16 -0.57
N GLU A 643 -31.18 26.91 0.15
CA GLU A 643 -32.50 27.38 -0.33
C GLU A 643 -32.35 28.29 -1.55
N LEU A 644 -31.39 29.24 -1.51
CA LEU A 644 -31.10 30.08 -2.67
C LEU A 644 -30.65 29.27 -3.88
N LEU A 645 -29.72 28.31 -3.68
CA LEU A 645 -29.29 27.42 -4.76
C LEU A 645 -30.44 26.60 -5.35
N ASN A 646 -31.34 26.11 -4.52
CA ASN A 646 -32.50 25.34 -4.98
C ASN A 646 -33.47 26.22 -5.77
N ARG A 647 -33.70 27.48 -5.34
CA ARG A 647 -34.51 28.47 -6.08
C ARG A 647 -33.89 28.78 -7.45
N LEU A 648 -32.56 28.97 -7.50
CA LEU A 648 -31.82 29.22 -8.76
C LEU A 648 -31.90 28.01 -9.72
N LYS A 649 -31.74 26.81 -9.23
CA LYS A 649 -31.86 25.57 -10.02
C LYS A 649 -33.27 25.35 -10.58
N SER A 650 -34.31 25.58 -9.77
CA SER A 650 -35.69 25.41 -10.19
C SER A 650 -36.13 26.44 -11.24
N ALA A 651 -35.58 27.65 -11.19
CA ALA A 651 -35.82 28.69 -12.20
C ALA A 651 -35.19 28.35 -13.57
N GLY A 652 -34.01 27.72 -13.59
CA GLY A 652 -33.34 27.29 -14.85
C GLY A 652 -33.98 26.09 -15.51
N ASN A 653 -34.72 25.26 -14.79
CA ASN A 653 -35.36 24.04 -15.32
C ASN A 653 -36.79 24.26 -15.87
N SER A 654 -37.35 25.47 -15.80
CA SER A 654 -38.70 25.75 -16.23
C SER A 654 -38.89 25.95 -17.74
N GLU A 655 -37.87 25.83 -18.57
CA GLU A 655 -37.99 25.85 -20.04
C GLU A 655 -38.55 24.55 -20.66
N GLY A 656 -38.83 23.51 -19.87
CA GLY A 656 -39.37 22.22 -20.33
C GLY A 656 -40.86 21.99 -20.10
N ALA A 657 -41.58 22.90 -19.44
CA ALA A 657 -43.02 22.76 -19.24
C ALA A 657 -43.79 23.33 -20.44
N GLN A 658 -44.09 22.49 -21.43
CA GLN A 658 -45.11 22.77 -22.43
C GLN A 658 -46.43 23.05 -21.71
N VAL A 659 -46.88 24.30 -21.81
CA VAL A 659 -48.28 24.67 -21.46
C VAL A 659 -49.19 24.08 -22.52
N GLU A 660 -49.76 22.91 -22.27
CA GLU A 660 -50.94 22.44 -23.01
C GLU A 660 -52.08 23.42 -22.73
N SER A 661 -52.30 24.32 -23.67
CA SER A 661 -53.54 25.10 -23.72
C SER A 661 -54.71 24.18 -24.11
N LYS A 662 -55.48 23.71 -23.16
CA LYS A 662 -56.83 23.20 -23.41
C LYS A 662 -57.75 24.39 -23.71
N LEU A 663 -57.73 24.86 -24.94
CA LEU A 663 -58.82 25.54 -25.58
C LEU A 663 -59.65 24.45 -26.32
N GLY A 664 -60.80 24.12 -25.80
CA GLY A 664 -61.66 23.17 -26.46
C GLY A 664 -62.99 22.90 -25.76
N ARG A 665 -63.98 23.70 -26.03
CA ARG A 665 -65.46 23.56 -25.93
C ARG A 665 -66.15 24.11 -24.72
#